data_196cb50c9668dcc1e38f2797862ec9f4
#
_entry.id   196cb50c9668dcc1e38f2797862ec9f4
#
_cell.length_a   1.000
_cell.length_b   1.000
_cell.length_c   1.000
_cell.angle_alpha   90.00
_cell.angle_beta   90.00
_cell.angle_gamma   90.00
#
_symmetry.space_group_name_H-M   'P 1'
#
loop_
_entity.id
_entity.type
_entity.pdbx_description
1 polymer ?
#
loop_
_entity_poly.entity_id
_entity_poly.type
_entity_poly.pdbx_seq_one_letter_code
_entity_poly.pdbx_strand_id
1 'polypeptide(L)'
;MNKKVYVFGSLIVTGVFTLAFVAFQFLPKSALYRQEGLSALQEGRATDAIAWLKARYIDVNTGEPVSDAVLAQIEADIRKKGMSKSIVFESMGPDNIGGRTRAICVDRSNINRVWAGGVSGGLFVSNNKGNFWERVLPYFEAGGNPFISSMTMTPDNTLYVATGSNDEGWGGNGVWYSTDFGSTFDKIPGTTSATEIASSNADNYVWLATASGLKKWKVGDAALTSVPASSGGCFALQVSTNGQVIVAAYGANKTFISNDGGNNFVDKSGTNANNLVPTGASRIEYAISPTLNDNGAHTIYATRTNSSLMSMHVSHDNGETWNQFVGASGPPNEFDIYRNQGTYNSILSVDPTDSERLLIGGIDVWEWKQTVNNPPSGGFEKISLWFVNPSSPTYVHADNHEMKWDNNNRLYLGNDGGVGITVDKGANWYPANRGYNVTQFYGIAYDAAGRVMGGTQDNGTLYNDFSLSTYHEFREVNGGDGFECEISFFNPNVMISSIYYNTISRSGDRGVNWTNFSPNLPGTYDPPGTDGSPYHPFHTELFLAEYFDPNSEDSVTYIPKKNYAAGAMLRIPSLASGDTITIATPTALYFDDTLYYDPSLTVNNVNFGINTATGETVEMGSDTVFFNVAWDTLRVADPYQSWFLVYVNANGGELWGTRNAGRFSVTNPGWLCVARGFGGGTFNSVDVEFSRDLNHCYISSGNGVWRLDGLGDIYTSDPDFASKAGYVTQGPNTTPPSGTTLTKITNTSYEGIAINPNNANDLVCFAGFNGTNKRTNNATASSPTFTNLVAIVSGIATYDGIIDRNDPDILVVGTSNGAWVSENGGATWANASTGFEGTPVYEVLQSWRSFDEGNSRPGEIYLGTFGRGIWRTTQFLGTNNHSGSPSGQFKTKLRTYPNPTRDNTTLAFELAQSGKVEVQVYSITGRLVWSKIAQMSDGTQEISIDGSDLPTGTYIVKFSSGKQSDTAKFIKM
;
A
#
# COMPACT_ATOMS: atom_id res chain seq x y z
N MET A 1 43.18 -23.22 42.90
CA MET A 1 43.29 -22.31 41.76
C MET A 1 42.17 -22.53 40.76
N ASN A 2 40.97 -23.04 41.17
CA ASN A 2 39.90 -23.38 40.21
C ASN A 2 38.49 -22.87 40.60
N LYS A 3 38.39 -21.83 41.46
CA LYS A 3 37.08 -21.21 41.79
C LYS A 3 36.86 -19.81 41.16
N LYS A 4 37.87 -19.20 40.53
CA LYS A 4 37.74 -17.87 39.89
C LYS A 4 37.33 -17.93 38.41
N VAL A 5 37.45 -19.05 37.75
CA VAL A 5 37.10 -19.21 36.31
C VAL A 5 35.56 -19.40 36.12
N TYR A 6 34.87 -20.03 37.07
CA TYR A 6 33.43 -20.25 36.97
C TYR A 6 32.59 -18.98 37.25
N VAL A 7 33.09 -18.01 38.00
CA VAL A 7 32.37 -16.76 38.27
C VAL A 7 32.43 -15.82 37.06
N PHE A 8 33.54 -15.84 36.30
CA PHE A 8 33.66 -15.02 35.09
C PHE A 8 32.85 -15.58 33.91
N GLY A 9 32.77 -16.90 33.78
CA GLY A 9 31.93 -17.53 32.75
C GLY A 9 30.43 -17.27 32.97
N SER A 10 29.98 -17.33 34.23
CA SER A 10 28.58 -17.07 34.60
C SER A 10 28.20 -15.60 34.40
N LEU A 11 29.11 -14.67 34.68
CA LEU A 11 28.86 -13.23 34.46
C LEU A 11 28.82 -12.85 32.97
N ILE A 12 29.62 -13.49 32.14
CA ILE A 12 29.59 -13.26 30.68
C ILE A 12 28.33 -13.85 30.06
N VAL A 13 27.91 -15.05 30.46
CA VAL A 13 26.66 -15.66 29.96
C VAL A 13 25.43 -14.85 30.43
N THR A 14 25.41 -14.41 31.70
CA THR A 14 24.31 -13.56 32.20
C THR A 14 24.32 -12.18 31.52
N GLY A 15 25.51 -11.61 31.28
CA GLY A 15 25.64 -10.33 30.57
C GLY A 15 25.18 -10.43 29.11
N VAL A 16 25.49 -11.51 28.41
CA VAL A 16 25.05 -11.75 27.04
C VAL A 16 23.53 -11.99 26.97
N PHE A 17 22.96 -12.76 27.91
CA PHE A 17 21.52 -12.93 27.99
C PHE A 17 20.80 -11.65 28.40
N THR A 18 21.37 -10.84 29.28
CA THR A 18 20.76 -9.53 29.64
C THR A 18 20.86 -8.53 28.51
N LEU A 19 21.99 -8.48 27.77
CA LEU A 19 22.12 -7.66 26.56
C LEU A 19 21.22 -8.16 25.43
N ALA A 20 21.07 -9.45 25.23
CA ALA A 20 20.12 -10.01 24.26
C ALA A 20 18.66 -9.71 24.67
N PHE A 21 18.33 -9.81 25.96
CA PHE A 21 16.98 -9.50 26.48
C PHE A 21 16.69 -7.99 26.42
N VAL A 22 17.69 -7.14 26.67
CA VAL A 22 17.56 -5.68 26.52
C VAL A 22 17.52 -5.30 25.04
N ALA A 23 18.33 -5.93 24.16
CA ALA A 23 18.25 -5.73 22.72
C ALA A 23 16.87 -6.17 22.15
N PHE A 24 16.28 -7.24 22.70
CA PHE A 24 14.94 -7.70 22.31
C PHE A 24 13.83 -6.72 22.72
N GLN A 25 14.02 -5.94 23.78
CA GLN A 25 13.06 -4.90 24.20
C GLN A 25 13.17 -3.60 23.39
N PHE A 26 14.27 -3.40 22.65
CA PHE A 26 14.49 -2.23 21.80
C PHE A 26 14.30 -2.51 20.30
N LEU A 27 13.91 -3.73 19.93
CA LEU A 27 13.44 -3.99 18.57
C LEU A 27 12.11 -3.23 18.37
N PRO A 28 11.93 -2.51 17.25
CA PRO A 28 10.65 -1.92 16.93
C PRO A 28 9.55 -2.99 17.06
N LYS A 29 8.44 -2.66 17.70
CA LYS A 29 7.33 -3.62 17.86
C LYS A 29 6.82 -4.17 16.52
N SER A 30 7.03 -3.46 15.40
CA SER A 30 6.83 -3.95 14.04
C SER A 30 7.61 -5.25 13.75
N ALA A 31 8.82 -5.39 14.27
CA ALA A 31 9.59 -6.64 14.12
C ALA A 31 9.06 -7.79 14.99
N LEU A 32 8.45 -7.47 16.15
CA LEU A 32 7.79 -8.46 17.01
C LEU A 32 6.42 -8.88 16.46
N TYR A 33 5.69 -7.97 15.82
CA TYR A 33 4.43 -8.28 15.13
C TYR A 33 4.64 -9.24 13.95
N ARG A 34 5.75 -9.13 13.22
CA ARG A 34 6.15 -10.12 12.20
C ARG A 34 6.36 -11.52 12.79
N GLN A 35 6.71 -11.64 14.05
CA GLN A 35 7.07 -12.92 14.66
C GLN A 35 5.92 -13.69 15.32
N GLU A 36 4.95 -13.01 15.92
CA GLU A 36 3.90 -13.66 16.74
C GLU A 36 2.56 -13.88 16.00
N GLY A 37 2.21 -13.09 15.00
CA GLY A 37 0.92 -13.14 14.31
C GLY A 37 0.87 -14.06 13.09
N LEU A 38 2.01 -14.41 12.52
CA LEU A 38 2.09 -14.93 11.14
C LEU A 38 2.11 -16.46 11.02
N SER A 39 2.36 -17.22 12.07
CA SER A 39 2.49 -18.68 11.93
C SER A 39 1.18 -19.43 11.74
N ALA A 40 0.05 -18.89 12.19
CA ALA A 40 -1.27 -19.52 12.05
C ALA A 40 -2.15 -18.91 10.96
N LEU A 41 -1.82 -17.70 10.50
CA LEU A 41 -2.68 -16.86 9.66
C LEU A 41 -2.34 -16.88 8.16
N GLN A 42 -1.23 -17.50 7.76
CA GLN A 42 -0.76 -17.43 6.35
C GLN A 42 -1.41 -18.43 5.39
N GLU A 43 -2.15 -19.41 5.88
CA GLU A 43 -2.61 -20.54 5.06
C GLU A 43 -3.74 -20.21 4.06
N GLY A 44 -4.50 -19.14 4.24
CA GLY A 44 -5.61 -18.77 3.35
C GLY A 44 -5.40 -17.51 2.51
N ARG A 45 -4.41 -16.69 2.82
CA ARG A 45 -4.31 -15.29 2.41
C ARG A 45 -3.99 -15.04 0.94
N ALA A 46 -3.04 -15.77 0.37
CA ALA A 46 -2.74 -15.64 -1.05
C ALA A 46 -3.96 -16.00 -1.92
N THR A 47 -4.74 -16.99 -1.48
CA THR A 47 -6.00 -17.38 -2.14
C THR A 47 -7.05 -16.28 -2.06
N ASP A 48 -7.18 -15.63 -0.90
CA ASP A 48 -8.18 -14.58 -0.69
C ASP A 48 -7.78 -13.27 -1.38
N ALA A 49 -6.49 -12.92 -1.40
CA ALA A 49 -5.97 -11.81 -2.20
C ALA A 49 -6.24 -12.02 -3.69
N ILE A 50 -5.98 -13.21 -4.21
CA ILE A 50 -6.29 -13.58 -5.59
C ILE A 50 -7.80 -13.51 -5.86
N ALA A 51 -8.63 -13.97 -4.92
CA ALA A 51 -10.08 -13.93 -5.05
C ALA A 51 -10.61 -12.50 -5.05
N TRP A 52 -10.07 -11.62 -4.20
CA TRP A 52 -10.40 -10.21 -4.17
C TRP A 52 -10.01 -9.50 -5.47
N LEU A 53 -8.82 -9.76 -5.99
CA LEU A 53 -8.37 -9.21 -7.28
C LEU A 53 -9.27 -9.68 -8.43
N LYS A 54 -9.61 -10.97 -8.49
CA LYS A 54 -10.50 -11.52 -9.52
C LYS A 54 -11.91 -10.95 -9.45
N ALA A 55 -12.42 -10.69 -8.25
CA ALA A 55 -13.74 -10.09 -8.07
C ALA A 55 -13.84 -8.70 -8.71
N ARG A 56 -12.74 -7.93 -8.78
CA ARG A 56 -12.67 -6.63 -9.45
C ARG A 56 -12.66 -6.70 -10.98
N TYR A 57 -12.54 -7.91 -11.55
CA TYR A 57 -12.55 -8.17 -13.00
C TYR A 57 -13.80 -8.92 -13.43
N ILE A 58 -14.92 -8.69 -12.74
CA ILE A 58 -16.23 -9.25 -13.08
C ILE A 58 -17.01 -8.25 -13.93
N ASP A 59 -17.63 -8.74 -15.00
CA ASP A 59 -18.59 -7.97 -15.78
C ASP A 59 -19.90 -7.81 -14.97
N VAL A 60 -20.24 -6.56 -14.62
CA VAL A 60 -21.39 -6.26 -13.74
C VAL A 60 -22.74 -6.65 -14.35
N ASN A 61 -22.82 -6.87 -15.67
CA ASN A 61 -24.07 -7.26 -16.34
C ASN A 61 -24.28 -8.78 -16.39
N THR A 62 -23.18 -9.55 -16.40
CA THR A 62 -23.23 -11.02 -16.54
C THR A 62 -22.87 -11.76 -15.25
N GLY A 63 -22.10 -11.13 -14.36
CA GLY A 63 -21.54 -11.76 -13.17
C GLY A 63 -20.40 -12.73 -13.46
N GLU A 64 -19.89 -12.73 -14.71
CA GLU A 64 -18.80 -13.60 -15.15
C GLU A 64 -17.48 -12.81 -15.30
N PRO A 65 -16.33 -13.48 -15.23
CA PRO A 65 -15.04 -12.82 -15.48
C PRO A 65 -14.99 -12.16 -16.85
N VAL A 66 -14.43 -10.96 -16.92
CA VAL A 66 -14.23 -10.22 -18.16
C VAL A 66 -13.28 -11.00 -19.06
N SER A 67 -13.67 -11.21 -20.32
CA SER A 67 -12.86 -11.97 -21.27
C SER A 67 -11.64 -11.17 -21.76
N ASP A 68 -10.56 -11.87 -22.09
CA ASP A 68 -9.35 -11.27 -22.68
C ASP A 68 -9.65 -10.44 -23.93
N ALA A 69 -10.68 -10.81 -24.70
CA ALA A 69 -11.11 -10.06 -25.87
C ALA A 69 -11.68 -8.68 -25.51
N VAL A 70 -12.44 -8.58 -24.42
CA VAL A 70 -12.97 -7.31 -23.91
C VAL A 70 -11.84 -6.47 -23.35
N LEU A 71 -10.92 -7.04 -22.57
CA LEU A 71 -9.75 -6.32 -22.06
C LEU A 71 -8.87 -5.78 -23.20
N ALA A 72 -8.60 -6.58 -24.20
CA ALA A 72 -7.85 -6.15 -25.39
C ALA A 72 -8.56 -5.03 -26.18
N GLN A 73 -9.89 -5.07 -26.24
CA GLN A 73 -10.67 -3.99 -26.88
C GLN A 73 -10.61 -2.70 -26.07
N ILE A 74 -10.73 -2.77 -24.74
CA ILE A 74 -10.56 -1.62 -23.84
C ILE A 74 -9.19 -0.98 -24.04
N GLU A 75 -8.11 -1.77 -24.02
CA GLU A 75 -6.75 -1.26 -24.28
C GLU A 75 -6.61 -0.60 -25.65
N ALA A 76 -7.20 -1.19 -26.69
CA ALA A 76 -7.17 -0.62 -28.04
C ALA A 76 -7.94 0.71 -28.11
N ASP A 77 -9.03 0.85 -27.37
CA ASP A 77 -9.82 2.08 -27.35
C ASP A 77 -9.15 3.17 -26.50
N ILE A 78 -8.47 2.80 -25.40
CA ILE A 78 -7.64 3.71 -24.60
C ILE A 78 -6.56 4.35 -25.46
N ARG A 79 -5.87 3.56 -26.28
CA ARG A 79 -4.81 4.06 -27.19
C ARG A 79 -5.29 5.06 -28.24
N LYS A 80 -6.57 5.04 -28.58
CA LYS A 80 -7.19 6.04 -29.48
C LYS A 80 -7.46 7.36 -28.80
N LYS A 81 -7.50 7.37 -27.44
CA LYS A 81 -7.70 8.58 -26.66
C LYS A 81 -6.36 9.30 -26.45
N GLY A 82 -6.36 10.58 -26.56
CA GLY A 82 -5.17 11.38 -26.29
C GLY A 82 -4.85 11.44 -24.79
N MET A 83 -3.56 11.57 -24.48
CA MET A 83 -3.13 11.92 -23.11
C MET A 83 -3.58 13.31 -22.74
N SER A 84 -3.91 13.53 -21.48
CA SER A 84 -4.17 14.85 -20.92
C SER A 84 -2.91 15.72 -21.07
N LYS A 85 -3.09 16.94 -21.55
CA LYS A 85 -2.04 17.96 -21.60
C LYS A 85 -2.14 18.96 -20.47
N SER A 86 -3.28 19.00 -19.80
CA SER A 86 -3.61 19.97 -18.74
C SER A 86 -3.31 19.42 -17.35
N ILE A 87 -3.44 18.11 -17.14
CA ILE A 87 -3.31 17.46 -15.83
C ILE A 87 -2.21 16.43 -15.88
N VAL A 88 -1.22 16.61 -15.02
CA VAL A 88 -0.06 15.72 -14.89
C VAL A 88 0.11 15.34 -13.43
N PHE A 89 0.25 14.05 -13.18
CA PHE A 89 0.61 13.52 -11.87
C PHE A 89 2.13 13.32 -11.76
N GLU A 90 2.68 13.54 -10.59
CA GLU A 90 4.07 13.23 -10.25
C GLU A 90 4.14 12.07 -9.25
N SER A 91 5.12 11.20 -9.41
CA SER A 91 5.32 10.08 -8.49
C SER A 91 5.76 10.57 -7.12
N MET A 92 5.16 10.01 -6.06
CA MET A 92 5.61 10.19 -4.69
C MET A 92 6.49 9.03 -4.20
N GLY A 93 6.59 7.95 -4.97
CA GLY A 93 7.29 6.73 -4.58
C GLY A 93 6.33 5.63 -4.14
N PRO A 94 6.81 4.61 -3.39
CA PRO A 94 8.18 4.43 -2.87
C PRO A 94 9.21 4.13 -3.96
N ASP A 95 10.44 4.61 -3.79
CA ASP A 95 11.56 4.24 -4.67
C ASP A 95 12.54 3.28 -4.00
N ASN A 96 12.35 2.97 -2.73
CA ASN A 96 13.19 2.11 -1.90
C ASN A 96 12.52 0.77 -1.55
N ILE A 97 11.23 0.64 -1.80
CA ILE A 97 10.43 -0.57 -1.58
C ILE A 97 9.85 -0.97 -2.92
N GLY A 98 10.08 -2.23 -3.31
CA GLY A 98 9.56 -2.77 -4.55
C GLY A 98 8.13 -3.31 -4.40
N GLY A 99 7.84 -4.35 -5.13
CA GLY A 99 6.60 -5.11 -5.12
C GLY A 99 6.80 -6.37 -5.92
N ARG A 100 5.74 -7.14 -6.13
CA ARG A 100 5.82 -8.46 -6.74
C ARG A 100 6.53 -8.47 -8.08
N THR A 101 7.66 -9.19 -8.15
CA THR A 101 8.56 -9.28 -9.29
C THR A 101 8.67 -10.72 -9.77
N ARG A 102 8.14 -11.00 -10.97
CA ARG A 102 8.09 -12.36 -11.53
C ARG A 102 9.04 -12.59 -12.71
N ALA A 103 9.72 -11.55 -13.16
CA ALA A 103 10.60 -11.69 -14.32
C ALA A 103 11.87 -10.89 -14.14
N ILE A 104 13.00 -11.52 -14.39
CA ILE A 104 14.33 -10.90 -14.41
C ILE A 104 15.08 -11.41 -15.64
N CYS A 105 15.77 -10.52 -16.34
CA CYS A 105 16.62 -10.87 -17.45
C CYS A 105 17.94 -10.11 -17.38
N VAL A 106 19.06 -10.84 -17.37
CA VAL A 106 20.41 -10.26 -17.42
C VAL A 106 20.86 -10.16 -18.86
N ASP A 107 21.42 -9.01 -19.25
CA ASP A 107 21.95 -8.81 -20.58
C ASP A 107 23.19 -9.67 -20.82
N ARG A 108 23.16 -10.46 -21.89
CA ARG A 108 24.26 -11.37 -22.24
C ARG A 108 25.52 -10.64 -22.70
N SER A 109 25.35 -9.46 -23.29
CA SER A 109 26.45 -8.66 -23.84
C SER A 109 26.98 -7.63 -22.86
N ASN A 110 26.19 -7.27 -21.84
CA ASN A 110 26.54 -6.25 -20.85
C ASN A 110 25.96 -6.59 -19.47
N ILE A 111 26.73 -7.25 -18.63
CA ILE A 111 26.32 -7.67 -17.27
C ILE A 111 25.95 -6.52 -16.33
N ASN A 112 26.19 -5.25 -16.71
CA ASN A 112 25.69 -4.10 -15.95
C ASN A 112 24.21 -3.85 -16.22
N ARG A 113 23.68 -4.35 -17.35
CA ARG A 113 22.28 -4.18 -17.74
C ARG A 113 21.46 -5.37 -17.32
N VAL A 114 20.42 -5.08 -16.58
CA VAL A 114 19.43 -6.05 -16.08
C VAL A 114 18.04 -5.48 -16.27
N TRP A 115 17.10 -6.29 -16.73
CA TRP A 115 15.68 -5.94 -16.75
C TRP A 115 14.96 -6.66 -15.63
N ALA A 116 13.95 -5.99 -15.07
CA ALA A 116 13.03 -6.55 -14.11
C ALA A 116 11.59 -6.21 -14.50
N GLY A 117 10.70 -7.17 -14.32
CA GLY A 117 9.28 -7.06 -14.64
C GLY A 117 8.42 -7.24 -13.39
N GLY A 118 7.69 -6.19 -13.02
CA GLY A 118 6.67 -6.24 -11.99
C GLY A 118 5.39 -6.87 -12.52
N VAL A 119 4.67 -7.57 -11.66
CA VAL A 119 3.42 -8.25 -12.04
C VAL A 119 2.30 -7.28 -12.40
N SER A 120 2.39 -6.02 -11.93
CA SER A 120 1.43 -4.95 -12.23
C SER A 120 2.08 -3.58 -12.46
N GLY A 121 3.41 -3.48 -12.28
CA GLY A 121 4.17 -2.23 -12.39
C GLY A 121 4.90 -2.03 -13.71
N GLY A 122 5.01 -3.08 -14.53
CA GLY A 122 5.61 -3.06 -15.86
C GLY A 122 7.11 -3.33 -15.90
N LEU A 123 7.73 -2.92 -17.01
CA LEU A 123 9.11 -3.22 -17.34
C LEU A 123 10.08 -2.11 -16.91
N PHE A 124 11.16 -2.53 -16.24
CA PHE A 124 12.26 -1.67 -15.80
C PHE A 124 13.61 -2.17 -16.30
N VAL A 125 14.57 -1.26 -16.40
CA VAL A 125 15.96 -1.57 -16.71
C VAL A 125 16.88 -0.92 -15.70
N SER A 126 17.89 -1.66 -15.27
CA SER A 126 19.05 -1.13 -14.55
C SER A 126 20.28 -1.23 -15.45
N ASN A 127 21.06 -0.16 -15.56
CA ASN A 127 22.33 -0.14 -16.27
C ASN A 127 23.55 -0.22 -15.32
N ASN A 128 23.30 -0.49 -14.05
CA ASN A 128 24.30 -0.53 -12.99
C ASN A 128 24.13 -1.71 -12.04
N LYS A 129 23.75 -2.87 -12.58
CA LYS A 129 23.61 -4.16 -11.86
C LYS A 129 22.56 -4.16 -10.74
N GLY A 130 21.43 -3.47 -10.95
CA GLY A 130 20.33 -3.39 -10.00
C GLY A 130 20.49 -2.29 -8.94
N ASN A 131 21.53 -1.46 -8.97
CA ASN A 131 21.66 -0.39 -7.98
C ASN A 131 20.64 0.75 -8.18
N PHE A 132 20.15 0.93 -9.40
CA PHE A 132 19.08 1.88 -9.73
C PHE A 132 18.34 1.41 -10.97
N TRP A 133 17.03 1.59 -10.96
CA TRP A 133 16.12 1.16 -12.01
C TRP A 133 15.40 2.33 -12.66
N GLU A 134 15.19 2.22 -13.96
CA GLU A 134 14.45 3.17 -14.78
C GLU A 134 13.35 2.42 -15.54
N ARG A 135 12.18 3.04 -15.65
CA ARG A 135 11.07 2.47 -16.40
C ARG A 135 11.36 2.47 -17.91
N VAL A 136 11.06 1.40 -18.61
CA VAL A 136 11.24 1.26 -20.05
C VAL A 136 10.03 1.83 -20.79
N LEU A 137 10.02 3.15 -21.03
CA LEU A 137 8.91 3.85 -21.69
C LEU A 137 8.60 3.33 -23.10
N PRO A 138 9.58 3.03 -23.99
CA PRO A 138 9.32 2.52 -25.33
C PRO A 138 8.47 1.24 -25.35
N TYR A 139 8.55 0.42 -24.31
CA TYR A 139 7.71 -0.77 -24.16
C TYR A 139 6.21 -0.41 -24.08
N PHE A 140 5.87 0.59 -23.29
CA PHE A 140 4.50 1.06 -23.13
C PHE A 140 4.02 1.85 -24.35
N GLU A 141 4.88 2.65 -24.95
CA GLU A 141 4.60 3.39 -26.19
C GLU A 141 4.29 2.45 -27.36
N ALA A 142 4.96 1.30 -27.44
CA ALA A 142 4.65 0.23 -28.38
C ALA A 142 3.32 -0.48 -28.07
N GLY A 143 2.84 -0.38 -26.83
CA GLY A 143 1.58 -0.94 -26.39
C GLY A 143 1.69 -2.15 -25.48
N GLY A 144 2.83 -2.40 -24.87
CA GLY A 144 2.99 -3.40 -23.83
C GLY A 144 2.18 -3.04 -22.59
N ASN A 145 1.56 -4.02 -21.94
CA ASN A 145 0.86 -3.81 -20.68
C ASN A 145 1.78 -4.01 -19.45
N PRO A 146 1.39 -3.57 -18.25
CA PRO A 146 2.25 -3.62 -17.08
C PRO A 146 2.38 -5.02 -16.44
N PHE A 147 1.70 -6.04 -16.94
CA PHE A 147 1.58 -7.36 -16.31
C PHE A 147 2.66 -8.31 -16.83
N ILE A 148 3.89 -8.19 -16.33
CA ILE A 148 5.03 -8.98 -16.84
C ILE A 148 5.06 -10.34 -16.15
N SER A 149 5.08 -11.43 -16.93
CA SER A 149 5.10 -12.81 -16.45
C SER A 149 6.48 -13.46 -16.54
N SER A 150 7.23 -13.24 -17.63
CA SER A 150 8.53 -13.87 -17.84
C SER A 150 9.38 -13.09 -18.82
N MET A 151 10.71 -13.21 -18.74
CA MET A 151 11.65 -12.59 -19.68
C MET A 151 12.81 -13.51 -20.04
N THR A 152 13.30 -13.38 -21.26
CA THR A 152 14.53 -14.05 -21.69
C THR A 152 15.22 -13.25 -22.79
N MET A 153 16.49 -13.55 -23.06
CA MET A 153 17.27 -12.94 -24.14
C MET A 153 17.96 -14.02 -24.98
N THR A 154 17.86 -13.93 -26.29
CA THR A 154 18.53 -14.82 -27.24
C THR A 154 19.99 -14.41 -27.54
N PRO A 155 20.82 -15.28 -28.17
CA PRO A 155 22.22 -14.99 -28.46
C PRO A 155 22.46 -13.75 -29.30
N ASP A 156 21.51 -13.38 -30.16
CA ASP A 156 21.58 -12.16 -30.98
C ASP A 156 21.19 -10.89 -30.21
N ASN A 157 21.08 -10.99 -28.88
CA ASN A 157 20.68 -9.94 -27.93
C ASN A 157 19.24 -9.44 -28.11
N THR A 158 18.37 -10.24 -28.72
CA THR A 158 16.93 -9.92 -28.71
C THR A 158 16.35 -10.21 -27.32
N LEU A 159 15.82 -9.15 -26.68
CA LEU A 159 15.07 -9.25 -25.41
C LEU A 159 13.63 -9.64 -25.72
N TYR A 160 13.10 -10.62 -25.01
CA TYR A 160 11.70 -11.03 -25.06
C TYR A 160 11.03 -10.79 -23.71
N VAL A 161 9.79 -10.29 -23.74
CA VAL A 161 8.97 -9.94 -22.57
C VAL A 161 7.59 -10.55 -22.75
N ALA A 162 7.25 -11.51 -21.91
CA ALA A 162 5.92 -12.13 -21.87
C ALA A 162 5.02 -11.40 -20.87
N THR A 163 3.72 -11.41 -21.16
CA THR A 163 2.71 -10.71 -20.35
C THR A 163 1.57 -11.63 -19.92
N GLY A 164 0.88 -11.25 -18.86
CA GLY A 164 -0.29 -11.89 -18.27
C GLY A 164 0.01 -12.59 -16.96
N SER A 165 -0.91 -12.50 -16.03
CA SER A 165 -0.88 -13.24 -14.77
C SER A 165 -2.24 -13.88 -14.53
N ASN A 166 -2.30 -15.20 -14.79
CA ASN A 166 -3.53 -15.96 -14.60
C ASN A 166 -3.93 -16.08 -13.12
N ASP A 167 -2.95 -16.01 -12.21
CA ASP A 167 -3.21 -16.12 -10.78
C ASP A 167 -4.02 -14.91 -10.30
N GLU A 168 -3.65 -13.71 -10.71
CA GLU A 168 -4.35 -12.48 -10.37
C GLU A 168 -5.52 -12.15 -11.31
N GLY A 169 -5.74 -12.94 -12.35
CA GLY A 169 -6.80 -12.71 -13.34
C GLY A 169 -6.48 -11.61 -14.35
N TRP A 170 -5.20 -11.19 -14.46
CA TRP A 170 -4.78 -10.16 -15.39
C TRP A 170 -4.41 -10.74 -16.74
N GLY A 171 -5.15 -10.32 -17.76
CA GLY A 171 -4.92 -10.76 -19.13
C GLY A 171 -3.59 -10.26 -19.67
N GLY A 172 -2.87 -11.16 -20.37
CA GLY A 172 -1.72 -10.77 -21.18
C GLY A 172 -2.14 -10.13 -22.49
N ASN A 173 -1.32 -9.21 -23.00
CA ASN A 173 -1.55 -8.63 -24.32
C ASN A 173 -0.51 -9.03 -25.35
N GLY A 174 0.33 -10.02 -25.04
CA GLY A 174 1.24 -10.66 -25.98
C GLY A 174 2.62 -10.94 -25.41
N VAL A 175 3.47 -11.50 -26.26
CA VAL A 175 4.91 -11.56 -26.03
C VAL A 175 5.56 -10.50 -26.92
N TRP A 176 6.30 -9.62 -26.31
CA TRP A 176 6.96 -8.49 -26.94
C TRP A 176 8.45 -8.77 -27.11
N TYR A 177 9.09 -8.17 -28.13
CA TYR A 177 10.53 -8.29 -28.28
C TYR A 177 11.17 -6.97 -28.70
N SER A 178 12.46 -6.85 -28.36
CA SER A 178 13.31 -5.73 -28.72
C SER A 178 14.64 -6.26 -29.25
N THR A 179 15.08 -5.79 -30.42
CA THR A 179 16.39 -6.11 -31.00
C THR A 179 17.43 -5.02 -30.77
N ASP A 180 17.06 -3.97 -30.05
CA ASP A 180 17.88 -2.75 -29.84
C ASP A 180 17.96 -2.38 -28.33
N PHE A 181 17.97 -3.41 -27.49
CA PHE A 181 18.15 -3.28 -26.03
C PHE A 181 17.07 -2.43 -25.35
N GLY A 182 15.83 -2.52 -25.82
CA GLY A 182 14.69 -1.86 -25.21
C GLY A 182 14.42 -0.45 -25.75
N SER A 183 15.08 -0.03 -26.83
CA SER A 183 14.83 1.26 -27.47
C SER A 183 13.56 1.25 -28.32
N THR A 184 13.22 0.10 -28.90
CA THR A 184 11.95 -0.14 -29.59
C THR A 184 11.42 -1.53 -29.29
N PHE A 185 10.12 -1.71 -29.37
CA PHE A 185 9.46 -2.99 -29.16
C PHE A 185 8.46 -3.31 -30.28
N ASP A 186 8.43 -4.59 -30.64
CA ASP A 186 7.41 -5.18 -31.48
C ASP A 186 6.77 -6.38 -30.79
N LYS A 187 5.57 -6.74 -31.23
CA LYS A 187 4.82 -7.87 -30.66
C LYS A 187 4.99 -9.10 -31.55
N ILE A 188 5.22 -10.28 -30.97
CA ILE A 188 5.18 -11.54 -31.70
C ILE A 188 3.76 -11.78 -32.21
N PRO A 189 3.57 -11.96 -33.54
CA PRO A 189 2.23 -12.15 -34.11
C PRO A 189 1.50 -13.36 -33.53
N GLY A 190 0.22 -13.18 -33.18
CA GLY A 190 -0.64 -14.25 -32.69
C GLY A 190 -0.44 -14.63 -31.20
N THR A 191 0.36 -13.88 -30.44
CA THR A 191 0.48 -14.08 -28.99
C THR A 191 -0.55 -13.26 -28.21
N THR A 192 -1.06 -13.85 -27.12
CA THR A 192 -1.92 -13.19 -26.13
C THR A 192 -1.25 -13.16 -24.76
N SER A 193 -0.76 -14.31 -24.29
CA SER A 193 -0.03 -14.46 -23.02
C SER A 193 0.93 -15.64 -23.11
N ALA A 194 1.94 -15.66 -22.23
CA ALA A 194 2.73 -16.82 -21.92
C ALA A 194 3.08 -16.83 -20.43
N THR A 195 2.99 -17.99 -19.81
CA THR A 195 3.32 -18.14 -18.38
C THR A 195 4.82 -18.09 -18.16
N GLU A 196 5.59 -18.71 -19.07
CA GLU A 196 7.03 -18.75 -19.02
C GLU A 196 7.62 -18.73 -20.43
N ILE A 197 8.76 -18.05 -20.59
CA ILE A 197 9.53 -18.07 -21.83
C ILE A 197 10.99 -18.38 -21.55
N ALA A 198 11.62 -19.14 -22.43
CA ALA A 198 13.01 -19.54 -22.31
C ALA A 198 13.75 -19.50 -23.64
N SER A 199 15.07 -19.37 -23.60
CA SER A 199 15.96 -19.42 -24.76
C SER A 199 17.26 -20.12 -24.44
N SER A 200 17.94 -20.62 -25.47
CA SER A 200 19.27 -21.22 -25.37
C SER A 200 20.40 -20.21 -25.63
N ASN A 201 21.64 -20.68 -25.54
CA ASN A 201 22.82 -19.98 -26.09
C ASN A 201 23.20 -20.43 -27.51
N ALA A 202 22.46 -21.38 -28.06
CA ALA A 202 22.84 -22.05 -29.31
C ALA A 202 22.11 -21.52 -30.55
N ASP A 203 20.91 -20.98 -30.34
CA ASP A 203 20.08 -20.46 -31.41
C ASP A 203 19.24 -19.25 -30.94
N ASN A 204 18.57 -18.59 -31.90
CA ASN A 204 17.77 -17.39 -31.62
C ASN A 204 16.28 -17.68 -31.45
N TYR A 205 15.91 -18.94 -31.14
CA TYR A 205 14.53 -19.26 -30.81
C TYR A 205 14.18 -18.87 -29.40
N VAL A 206 13.06 -18.21 -29.25
CA VAL A 206 12.34 -18.11 -27.95
C VAL A 206 11.29 -19.22 -27.91
N TRP A 207 11.26 -19.93 -26.80
CA TRP A 207 10.26 -20.94 -26.48
C TRP A 207 9.21 -20.32 -25.54
N LEU A 208 7.94 -20.66 -25.77
CA LEU A 208 6.82 -20.04 -25.08
C LEU A 208 5.92 -21.15 -24.49
N ALA A 209 5.79 -21.15 -23.17
CA ALA A 209 4.79 -21.94 -22.46
C ALA A 209 3.45 -21.15 -22.47
N THR A 210 2.45 -21.71 -23.16
CA THR A 210 1.15 -21.04 -23.34
C THR A 210 -0.01 -21.95 -22.99
N ALA A 211 -1.19 -21.37 -22.74
CA ALA A 211 -2.42 -22.14 -22.50
C ALA A 211 -2.78 -23.07 -23.68
N SER A 212 -2.30 -22.81 -24.88
CA SER A 212 -2.48 -23.64 -26.07
C SER A 212 -1.31 -24.59 -26.38
N GLY A 213 -0.38 -24.78 -25.44
CA GLY A 213 0.78 -25.66 -25.51
C GLY A 213 2.09 -24.93 -25.72
N LEU A 214 3.16 -25.70 -25.94
CA LEU A 214 4.50 -25.16 -26.20
C LEU A 214 4.62 -24.64 -27.65
N LYS A 215 5.17 -23.44 -27.77
CA LYS A 215 5.41 -22.79 -29.06
C LYS A 215 6.87 -22.37 -29.14
N LYS A 216 7.36 -22.12 -30.36
CA LYS A 216 8.65 -21.43 -30.58
C LYS A 216 8.56 -20.39 -31.69
N TRP A 217 9.41 -19.38 -31.59
CA TRP A 217 9.48 -18.30 -32.57
C TRP A 217 10.86 -17.64 -32.54
N LYS A 218 11.25 -17.05 -33.66
CA LYS A 218 12.42 -16.15 -33.73
C LYS A 218 12.12 -14.98 -34.64
N VAL A 219 12.89 -13.92 -34.54
CA VAL A 219 12.75 -12.73 -35.39
C VAL A 219 12.82 -13.14 -36.86
N GLY A 220 11.80 -12.72 -37.64
CA GLY A 220 11.65 -13.04 -39.04
C GLY A 220 10.70 -14.20 -39.36
N ASP A 221 10.29 -15.00 -38.37
CA ASP A 221 9.27 -16.02 -38.57
C ASP A 221 7.89 -15.37 -38.79
N ALA A 222 7.15 -15.84 -39.80
CA ALA A 222 5.84 -15.28 -40.12
C ALA A 222 4.75 -15.63 -39.07
N ALA A 223 4.93 -16.72 -38.35
CA ALA A 223 3.98 -17.21 -37.35
C ALA A 223 4.68 -18.06 -36.28
N LEU A 224 4.00 -18.23 -35.15
CA LEU A 224 4.39 -19.17 -34.10
C LEU A 224 4.40 -20.61 -34.63
N THR A 225 5.47 -21.35 -34.35
CA THR A 225 5.54 -22.77 -34.60
C THR A 225 5.06 -23.55 -33.41
N SER A 226 3.99 -24.34 -33.56
CA SER A 226 3.53 -25.28 -32.52
C SER A 226 4.50 -26.46 -32.45
N VAL A 227 4.87 -26.83 -31.22
CA VAL A 227 5.72 -27.99 -31.00
C VAL A 227 4.85 -29.26 -31.00
N PRO A 228 5.20 -30.30 -31.82
CA PRO A 228 4.45 -31.54 -31.79
C PRO A 228 4.55 -32.23 -30.42
N ALA A 229 3.50 -32.92 -30.02
CA ALA A 229 3.43 -33.80 -28.85
C ALA A 229 2.75 -33.23 -27.60
N SER A 230 2.20 -32.02 -27.61
CA SER A 230 1.46 -31.50 -26.46
C SER A 230 -0.02 -31.35 -26.80
N SER A 231 -0.85 -32.16 -26.19
CA SER A 231 -2.27 -31.86 -26.06
C SER A 231 -2.51 -31.20 -24.70
N GLY A 232 -2.87 -29.92 -24.70
CA GLY A 232 -3.13 -29.15 -23.49
C GLY A 232 -2.14 -27.99 -23.29
N GLY A 233 -2.39 -27.18 -22.28
CA GLY A 233 -1.52 -26.05 -21.93
C GLY A 233 -0.14 -26.47 -21.44
N CYS A 234 0.84 -25.64 -21.69
CA CYS A 234 2.18 -25.75 -21.13
C CYS A 234 2.33 -24.70 -20.02
N PHE A 235 2.84 -25.06 -18.85
CA PHE A 235 2.85 -24.19 -17.66
C PHE A 235 4.24 -23.98 -17.05
N ALA A 236 5.21 -24.89 -17.33
CA ALA A 236 6.59 -24.73 -16.94
C ALA A 236 7.51 -25.14 -18.10
N LEU A 237 8.67 -24.48 -18.22
CA LEU A 237 9.56 -24.63 -19.34
C LEU A 237 10.99 -24.25 -18.95
N GLN A 238 11.95 -25.15 -19.23
CA GLN A 238 13.36 -24.80 -19.15
C GLN A 238 14.10 -25.33 -20.39
N VAL A 239 15.10 -24.57 -20.86
CA VAL A 239 15.92 -24.91 -22.02
C VAL A 239 17.39 -24.89 -21.59
N SER A 240 18.13 -25.94 -21.92
CA SER A 240 19.56 -26.03 -21.64
C SER A 240 20.35 -24.97 -22.39
N THR A 241 21.51 -24.61 -21.86
CA THR A 241 22.39 -23.60 -22.49
C THR A 241 22.79 -23.96 -23.93
N ASN A 242 22.97 -25.25 -24.25
CA ASN A 242 23.29 -25.75 -25.58
C ASN A 242 22.06 -25.95 -26.47
N GLY A 243 20.84 -25.69 -25.96
CA GLY A 243 19.59 -25.80 -26.72
C GLY A 243 19.15 -27.24 -27.04
N GLN A 244 19.88 -28.26 -26.62
CA GLN A 244 19.54 -29.63 -26.93
C GLN A 244 18.51 -30.24 -25.98
N VAL A 245 18.59 -29.89 -24.70
CA VAL A 245 17.67 -30.41 -23.69
C VAL A 245 16.59 -29.37 -23.40
N ILE A 246 15.34 -29.78 -23.52
CA ILE A 246 14.18 -28.97 -23.20
C ILE A 246 13.28 -29.79 -22.30
N VAL A 247 12.95 -29.26 -21.12
CA VAL A 247 11.97 -29.84 -20.19
C VAL A 247 10.75 -28.96 -20.13
N ALA A 248 9.57 -29.57 -20.18
CA ALA A 248 8.31 -28.80 -20.14
C ALA A 248 7.22 -29.58 -19.40
N ALA A 249 6.35 -28.84 -18.70
CA ALA A 249 5.16 -29.39 -18.05
C ALA A 249 3.92 -29.13 -18.91
N TYR A 250 3.22 -30.20 -19.27
CA TYR A 250 2.01 -30.12 -20.09
C TYR A 250 0.77 -30.64 -19.37
N GLY A 251 -0.39 -30.10 -19.75
CA GLY A 251 -1.71 -30.56 -19.34
C GLY A 251 -1.83 -30.64 -17.82
N ALA A 252 -2.02 -31.86 -17.27
CA ALA A 252 -2.07 -32.08 -15.82
C ALA A 252 -0.65 -32.13 -15.19
N ASN A 253 0.22 -31.21 -15.55
CA ASN A 253 1.63 -31.13 -15.10
C ASN A 253 2.40 -32.43 -15.31
N LYS A 254 2.29 -32.97 -16.51
CA LYS A 254 3.12 -34.10 -16.99
C LYS A 254 4.47 -33.57 -17.46
N THR A 255 5.53 -34.31 -17.16
CA THR A 255 6.91 -34.01 -17.54
C THR A 255 7.24 -34.55 -18.92
N PHE A 256 7.62 -33.67 -19.83
CA PHE A 256 8.11 -34.03 -21.16
C PHE A 256 9.54 -33.55 -21.36
N ILE A 257 10.38 -34.37 -21.98
CA ILE A 257 11.78 -34.06 -22.28
C ILE A 257 12.03 -34.19 -23.79
N SER A 258 12.75 -33.22 -24.32
CA SER A 258 13.43 -33.32 -25.60
C SER A 258 14.93 -33.30 -25.39
N ASN A 259 15.67 -34.20 -26.10
CA ASN A 259 17.13 -34.24 -26.12
C ASN A 259 17.71 -33.92 -27.52
N ASP A 260 16.87 -33.40 -28.42
CA ASP A 260 17.21 -33.15 -29.83
C ASP A 260 16.81 -31.73 -30.29
N GLY A 261 16.83 -30.77 -29.38
CA GLY A 261 16.51 -29.37 -29.70
C GLY A 261 15.03 -29.13 -29.99
N GLY A 262 14.15 -29.93 -29.39
CA GLY A 262 12.69 -29.81 -29.49
C GLY A 262 12.09 -30.41 -30.76
N ASN A 263 12.80 -31.28 -31.44
CA ASN A 263 12.24 -32.01 -32.59
C ASN A 263 11.32 -33.14 -32.12
N ASN A 264 11.70 -33.83 -31.03
CA ASN A 264 10.90 -34.86 -30.40
C ASN A 264 10.81 -34.65 -28.91
N PHE A 265 9.62 -34.88 -28.31
CA PHE A 265 9.38 -34.87 -26.88
C PHE A 265 8.93 -36.26 -26.40
N VAL A 266 9.49 -36.73 -25.30
CA VAL A 266 9.18 -38.00 -24.65
C VAL A 266 8.51 -37.73 -23.33
N ASP A 267 7.35 -38.36 -23.08
CA ASP A 267 6.67 -38.35 -21.79
C ASP A 267 7.53 -39.09 -20.73
N LYS A 268 8.01 -38.37 -19.75
CA LYS A 268 8.80 -38.88 -18.61
C LYS A 268 7.96 -38.89 -17.32
N SER A 269 6.65 -38.86 -17.47
CA SER A 269 5.72 -38.94 -16.33
C SER A 269 5.45 -40.42 -16.00
N GLY A 270 5.40 -40.74 -14.70
CA GLY A 270 5.12 -42.10 -14.31
C GLY A 270 5.13 -42.29 -12.79
N THR A 271 5.99 -43.17 -12.32
CA THR A 271 6.17 -43.46 -10.89
C THR A 271 7.64 -43.49 -10.52
N ASN A 272 7.94 -43.28 -9.24
CA ASN A 272 9.31 -43.42 -8.72
C ASN A 272 9.90 -44.82 -8.97
N ALA A 273 9.06 -45.84 -8.92
CA ALA A 273 9.50 -47.23 -9.16
C ALA A 273 10.01 -47.44 -10.60
N ASN A 274 9.60 -46.61 -11.54
CA ASN A 274 10.05 -46.62 -12.93
C ASN A 274 11.10 -45.56 -13.24
N ASN A 275 11.62 -44.85 -12.23
CA ASN A 275 12.55 -43.71 -12.36
C ASN A 275 11.98 -42.59 -13.26
N LEU A 276 10.72 -42.28 -13.05
CA LEU A 276 9.98 -41.21 -13.76
C LEU A 276 9.42 -40.21 -12.76
N VAL A 277 9.04 -38.99 -13.25
CA VAL A 277 8.41 -37.98 -12.43
C VAL A 277 6.93 -38.30 -12.20
N PRO A 278 6.44 -38.45 -10.97
CA PRO A 278 5.03 -38.77 -10.71
C PRO A 278 4.10 -37.64 -11.19
N THR A 279 2.91 -38.04 -11.62
CA THR A 279 1.82 -37.11 -12.00
C THR A 279 1.01 -36.62 -10.80
N GLY A 280 0.07 -35.66 -11.01
CA GLY A 280 -0.91 -35.23 -10.02
C GLY A 280 -0.47 -34.07 -9.12
N ALA A 281 0.59 -33.37 -9.46
CA ALA A 281 0.92 -32.08 -8.84
C ALA A 281 0.07 -30.95 -9.41
N SER A 282 -0.26 -29.95 -8.60
CA SER A 282 -0.91 -28.70 -9.07
C SER A 282 0.08 -27.80 -9.79
N ARG A 283 1.35 -27.79 -9.35
CA ARG A 283 2.46 -27.09 -10.00
C ARG A 283 3.70 -27.99 -10.04
N ILE A 284 4.47 -27.83 -11.10
CA ILE A 284 5.80 -28.44 -11.22
C ILE A 284 6.76 -27.38 -11.76
N GLU A 285 7.95 -27.29 -11.16
CA GLU A 285 9.03 -26.41 -11.60
C GLU A 285 10.29 -27.20 -11.90
N TYR A 286 11.07 -26.67 -12.83
CA TYR A 286 12.32 -27.28 -13.26
C TYR A 286 13.50 -26.34 -13.17
N ALA A 287 14.69 -26.90 -12.99
CA ALA A 287 15.95 -26.20 -13.22
C ALA A 287 16.93 -27.11 -13.96
N ILE A 288 17.62 -26.60 -14.96
CA ILE A 288 18.66 -27.31 -15.73
C ILE A 288 20.01 -26.68 -15.38
N SER A 289 20.99 -27.52 -15.04
CA SER A 289 22.35 -27.03 -14.79
C SER A 289 22.93 -26.37 -16.05
N PRO A 290 23.52 -25.15 -15.95
CA PRO A 290 24.19 -24.52 -17.09
C PRO A 290 25.41 -25.29 -17.57
N THR A 291 26.08 -25.99 -16.66
CA THR A 291 27.26 -26.82 -16.91
C THR A 291 26.89 -28.29 -16.97
N LEU A 292 27.68 -29.05 -17.70
CA LEU A 292 27.55 -30.51 -17.73
C LEU A 292 28.17 -31.11 -16.46
N ASN A 293 27.57 -32.20 -15.99
CA ASN A 293 28.09 -33.00 -14.89
C ASN A 293 29.22 -33.94 -15.39
N ASP A 294 29.78 -34.75 -14.50
CA ASP A 294 30.89 -35.67 -14.80
C ASP A 294 30.54 -36.71 -15.86
N ASN A 295 29.26 -36.98 -16.10
CA ASN A 295 28.78 -37.90 -17.16
C ASN A 295 28.62 -37.23 -18.51
N GLY A 296 28.89 -35.93 -18.64
CA GLY A 296 28.71 -35.17 -19.85
C GLY A 296 27.24 -34.84 -20.16
N ALA A 297 26.36 -34.87 -19.17
CA ALA A 297 24.96 -34.58 -19.23
C ALA A 297 24.60 -33.34 -18.39
N HIS A 298 23.49 -32.70 -18.71
CA HIS A 298 22.90 -31.70 -17.82
C HIS A 298 22.23 -32.40 -16.63
N THR A 299 22.47 -31.89 -15.43
CA THR A 299 21.67 -32.25 -14.23
C THR A 299 20.39 -31.45 -14.29
N ILE A 300 19.25 -32.11 -14.10
CA ILE A 300 17.92 -31.48 -14.11
C ILE A 300 17.23 -31.76 -12.78
N TYR A 301 16.72 -30.73 -12.17
CA TYR A 301 15.90 -30.84 -10.97
C TYR A 301 14.43 -30.54 -11.29
N ALA A 302 13.54 -31.19 -10.52
CA ALA A 302 12.11 -30.95 -10.56
C ALA A 302 11.54 -30.88 -9.14
N THR A 303 10.75 -29.88 -8.83
CA THR A 303 9.92 -29.83 -7.64
C THR A 303 8.45 -29.97 -8.02
N ARG A 304 7.70 -30.73 -7.24
CA ARG A 304 6.28 -30.98 -7.39
C ARG A 304 5.56 -30.47 -6.16
N THR A 305 4.56 -29.63 -6.38
CA THR A 305 3.79 -29.02 -5.29
C THR A 305 2.29 -29.10 -5.55
N ASN A 306 1.56 -29.15 -4.46
CA ASN A 306 0.19 -28.64 -4.35
C ASN A 306 0.27 -27.34 -3.54
N SER A 307 -0.56 -27.14 -2.54
CA SER A 307 -0.28 -26.11 -1.54
C SER A 307 1.07 -26.32 -0.85
N SER A 308 1.41 -27.55 -0.49
CA SER A 308 2.69 -27.94 0.13
C SER A 308 3.58 -28.72 -0.83
N LEU A 309 4.84 -28.95 -0.42
CA LEU A 309 5.79 -29.79 -1.15
C LEU A 309 5.27 -31.23 -1.22
N MET A 310 5.22 -31.79 -2.43
CA MET A 310 4.90 -33.21 -2.68
C MET A 310 6.15 -34.05 -2.81
N SER A 311 7.10 -33.64 -3.62
CA SER A 311 8.37 -34.32 -3.83
C SER A 311 9.35 -33.50 -4.65
N MET A 312 10.65 -33.78 -4.52
CA MET A 312 11.71 -33.29 -5.39
C MET A 312 12.45 -34.43 -6.04
N HIS A 313 12.83 -34.25 -7.29
CA HIS A 313 13.47 -35.21 -8.15
C HIS A 313 14.70 -34.63 -8.83
N VAL A 314 15.69 -35.49 -9.09
CA VAL A 314 16.89 -35.16 -9.86
C VAL A 314 17.13 -36.18 -10.97
N SER A 315 17.60 -35.69 -12.11
CA SER A 315 18.12 -36.46 -13.22
C SER A 315 19.55 -36.04 -13.50
N HIS A 316 20.46 -37.01 -13.71
CA HIS A 316 21.85 -36.77 -14.07
C HIS A 316 22.17 -37.23 -15.51
N ASP A 317 21.16 -37.48 -16.33
CA ASP A 317 21.25 -38.04 -17.68
C ASP A 317 20.34 -37.33 -18.68
N ASN A 318 20.27 -35.98 -18.62
CA ASN A 318 19.42 -35.14 -19.47
C ASN A 318 17.92 -35.47 -19.39
N GLY A 319 17.44 -35.93 -18.24
CA GLY A 319 16.03 -36.27 -18.02
C GLY A 319 15.58 -37.64 -18.47
N GLU A 320 16.54 -38.55 -18.81
CA GLU A 320 16.19 -39.91 -19.19
C GLU A 320 15.69 -40.71 -18.00
N THR A 321 16.37 -40.60 -16.84
CA THR A 321 15.91 -41.22 -15.57
C THR A 321 15.84 -40.20 -14.46
N TRP A 322 14.89 -40.35 -13.53
CA TRP A 322 14.62 -39.45 -12.42
C TRP A 322 14.65 -40.18 -11.10
N ASN A 323 15.35 -39.62 -10.14
CA ASN A 323 15.43 -40.14 -8.78
C ASN A 323 14.82 -39.14 -7.81
N GLN A 324 13.91 -39.61 -6.98
CA GLN A 324 13.37 -38.82 -5.88
C GLN A 324 14.41 -38.67 -4.78
N PHE A 325 14.72 -37.45 -4.33
CA PHE A 325 15.59 -37.19 -3.19
C PHE A 325 14.85 -36.59 -1.99
N VAL A 326 13.64 -36.06 -2.19
CA VAL A 326 12.71 -35.58 -1.15
C VAL A 326 11.33 -36.11 -1.45
N GLY A 327 10.61 -36.60 -0.44
CA GLY A 327 9.18 -36.98 -0.51
C GLY A 327 8.32 -36.08 0.36
N ALA A 328 7.00 -36.24 0.26
CA ALA A 328 6.02 -35.48 1.04
C ALA A 328 6.13 -35.66 2.57
N SER A 329 6.68 -36.82 2.99
CA SER A 329 7.04 -37.12 4.38
C SER A 329 8.50 -36.86 4.66
N GLY A 330 9.12 -36.00 3.88
CA GLY A 330 10.51 -35.59 4.01
C GLY A 330 10.88 -35.07 5.40
N PRO A 331 12.14 -34.71 5.63
CA PRO A 331 12.64 -34.44 6.97
C PRO A 331 11.79 -33.45 7.75
N PRO A 332 11.95 -33.32 9.06
CA PRO A 332 10.96 -32.88 10.04
C PRO A 332 10.28 -31.55 9.70
N ASN A 333 9.18 -31.27 10.39
CA ASN A 333 8.27 -30.10 10.27
C ASN A 333 8.93 -28.73 10.08
N GLU A 334 10.24 -28.61 10.18
CA GLU A 334 11.04 -27.41 9.87
C GLU A 334 11.31 -27.22 8.37
N PHE A 335 10.91 -28.18 7.52
CA PHE A 335 11.28 -28.27 6.12
C PHE A 335 10.16 -27.89 5.13
N ASP A 336 9.08 -27.29 5.59
CA ASP A 336 8.07 -26.78 4.67
C ASP A 336 8.56 -25.47 4.02
N ILE A 337 9.26 -25.63 2.89
CA ILE A 337 9.79 -24.53 2.08
C ILE A 337 8.67 -23.56 1.65
N TYR A 338 7.49 -24.09 1.40
CA TYR A 338 6.39 -23.39 0.76
C TYR A 338 5.27 -22.96 1.70
N ARG A 339 5.17 -23.56 2.90
CA ARG A 339 4.14 -23.25 3.91
C ARG A 339 2.75 -23.05 3.30
N ASN A 340 2.27 -24.07 2.60
CA ASN A 340 0.99 -24.10 1.89
C ASN A 340 0.86 -23.13 0.70
N GLN A 341 1.94 -22.48 0.25
CA GLN A 341 1.95 -21.60 -0.92
C GLN A 341 2.69 -22.18 -2.14
N GLY A 342 2.89 -23.50 -2.19
CA GLY A 342 3.69 -24.14 -3.24
C GLY A 342 3.18 -23.97 -4.67
N THR A 343 1.91 -23.61 -4.87
CA THR A 343 1.38 -23.22 -6.18
C THR A 343 1.71 -21.78 -6.54
N TYR A 344 2.07 -20.96 -5.57
CA TYR A 344 2.31 -19.52 -5.72
C TYR A 344 3.79 -19.18 -5.86
N ASN A 345 4.65 -19.64 -4.95
CA ASN A 345 6.03 -19.17 -4.77
C ASN A 345 7.11 -20.24 -5.02
N SER A 346 6.86 -21.23 -5.88
CA SER A 346 7.84 -22.29 -6.17
C SER A 346 8.77 -21.88 -7.30
N ILE A 347 10.09 -21.87 -7.04
CA ILE A 347 11.13 -21.59 -8.03
C ILE A 347 12.42 -22.38 -7.73
N LEU A 348 13.12 -22.79 -8.76
CA LEU A 348 14.38 -23.53 -8.69
C LEU A 348 15.48 -22.86 -9.51
N SER A 349 16.73 -22.90 -9.03
CA SER A 349 17.90 -22.49 -9.80
C SER A 349 19.13 -23.30 -9.44
N VAL A 350 19.84 -23.82 -10.43
CA VAL A 350 21.11 -24.55 -10.22
C VAL A 350 22.26 -23.55 -10.19
N ASP A 351 23.20 -23.75 -9.28
CA ASP A 351 24.45 -22.96 -9.25
C ASP A 351 25.20 -23.10 -10.57
N PRO A 352 25.59 -22.02 -11.25
CA PRO A 352 26.25 -22.09 -12.55
C PRO A 352 27.62 -22.76 -12.54
N THR A 353 28.22 -22.97 -11.36
CA THR A 353 29.54 -23.57 -11.19
C THR A 353 29.50 -24.93 -10.49
N ASP A 354 28.33 -25.36 -10.01
CA ASP A 354 28.18 -26.62 -9.28
C ASP A 354 26.80 -27.23 -9.60
N SER A 355 26.78 -28.23 -10.48
CA SER A 355 25.54 -28.91 -10.89
C SER A 355 24.85 -29.70 -9.78
N GLU A 356 25.54 -29.95 -8.66
CA GLU A 356 25.03 -30.65 -7.49
C GLU A 356 24.51 -29.68 -6.40
N ARG A 357 24.55 -28.38 -6.66
CA ARG A 357 24.03 -27.34 -5.79
C ARG A 357 22.77 -26.70 -6.39
N LEU A 358 21.65 -26.89 -5.71
CA LEU A 358 20.34 -26.35 -6.10
C LEU A 358 19.92 -25.27 -5.11
N LEU A 359 19.47 -24.11 -5.60
CA LEU A 359 18.73 -23.13 -4.84
C LEU A 359 17.22 -23.34 -5.05
N ILE A 360 16.47 -23.21 -3.98
CA ILE A 360 15.02 -23.44 -3.93
C ILE A 360 14.40 -22.25 -3.27
N GLY A 361 13.59 -21.50 -4.02
CA GLY A 361 12.79 -20.40 -3.49
C GLY A 361 11.38 -20.87 -3.17
N GLY A 362 10.93 -20.46 -2.02
CA GLY A 362 9.60 -20.53 -1.52
C GLY A 362 9.37 -19.24 -0.73
N ILE A 363 8.90 -19.31 0.51
CA ILE A 363 8.85 -18.16 1.42
C ILE A 363 10.26 -17.65 1.71
N ASP A 364 11.17 -18.54 2.05
CA ASP A 364 12.60 -18.25 2.16
C ASP A 364 13.37 -18.93 1.03
N VAL A 365 14.65 -18.61 0.89
CA VAL A 365 15.57 -19.31 -0.01
C VAL A 365 16.31 -20.39 0.74
N TRP A 366 16.28 -21.59 0.17
CA TRP A 366 16.97 -22.76 0.67
C TRP A 366 18.04 -23.20 -0.32
N GLU A 367 19.07 -23.83 0.18
CA GLU A 367 20.11 -24.53 -0.57
C GLU A 367 19.95 -26.04 -0.37
N TRP A 368 20.00 -26.79 -1.45
CA TRP A 368 20.27 -28.23 -1.43
C TRP A 368 21.65 -28.46 -1.99
N LYS A 369 22.48 -29.21 -1.25
CA LYS A 369 23.77 -29.66 -1.73
C LYS A 369 23.83 -31.16 -1.71
N GLN A 370 23.94 -31.77 -2.91
CA GLN A 370 24.04 -33.20 -3.07
C GLN A 370 25.45 -33.69 -2.69
N THR A 371 25.52 -34.77 -1.96
CA THR A 371 26.78 -35.39 -1.51
C THR A 371 26.94 -36.83 -2.00
N VAL A 372 25.81 -37.46 -2.40
CA VAL A 372 25.78 -38.81 -2.95
C VAL A 372 24.86 -38.81 -4.17
N ASN A 373 25.28 -39.43 -5.27
CA ASN A 373 24.52 -39.43 -6.52
C ASN A 373 23.55 -40.63 -6.65
N ASN A 374 23.80 -41.74 -6.01
CA ASN A 374 22.95 -42.92 -6.14
C ASN A 374 22.88 -43.77 -4.88
N PRO A 375 21.74 -43.81 -4.15
CA PRO A 375 20.61 -42.92 -4.32
C PRO A 375 21.00 -41.48 -3.97
N PRO A 376 20.38 -40.45 -4.60
CA PRO A 376 20.74 -39.08 -4.34
C PRO A 376 20.43 -38.71 -2.88
N SER A 377 21.43 -38.19 -2.20
CA SER A 377 21.31 -37.68 -0.84
C SER A 377 22.20 -36.45 -0.63
N GLY A 378 21.85 -35.59 0.32
CA GLY A 378 22.57 -34.36 0.59
C GLY A 378 22.03 -33.63 1.81
N GLY A 379 22.38 -32.37 1.95
CA GLY A 379 21.93 -31.49 3.03
C GLY A 379 21.13 -30.28 2.52
N PHE A 380 20.19 -29.87 3.34
CA PHE A 380 19.46 -28.62 3.14
C PHE A 380 19.94 -27.55 4.11
N GLU A 381 20.06 -26.34 3.65
CA GLU A 381 20.38 -25.18 4.47
C GLU A 381 19.47 -24.02 4.07
N LYS A 382 18.89 -23.32 5.06
CA LYS A 382 18.14 -22.09 4.85
C LYS A 382 19.14 -20.95 4.76
N ILE A 383 19.20 -20.27 3.61
CA ILE A 383 20.19 -19.21 3.32
C ILE A 383 19.58 -17.81 3.29
N SER A 384 18.28 -17.67 3.57
CA SER A 384 17.65 -16.37 3.78
C SER A 384 16.60 -16.42 4.88
N LEU A 385 16.25 -15.26 5.42
CA LEU A 385 15.25 -15.09 6.47
C LEU A 385 14.40 -13.85 6.15
N TRP A 386 13.11 -14.07 5.85
CA TRP A 386 12.21 -12.99 5.49
C TRP A 386 11.79 -12.09 6.67
N PHE A 387 11.77 -12.64 7.89
CA PHE A 387 11.26 -11.98 9.09
C PHE A 387 12.28 -11.14 9.85
N VAL A 388 13.54 -11.09 9.40
CA VAL A 388 14.59 -10.25 10.02
C VAL A 388 14.52 -8.83 9.48
N ASN A 389 15.26 -7.92 10.12
CA ASN A 389 15.33 -6.53 9.66
C ASN A 389 15.85 -6.47 8.21
N PRO A 390 15.27 -5.64 7.31
CA PRO A 390 15.74 -5.48 5.93
C PRO A 390 17.22 -5.09 5.76
N SER A 391 17.87 -4.56 6.79
CA SER A 391 19.31 -4.30 6.80
C SER A 391 20.17 -5.52 7.19
N SER A 392 19.56 -6.62 7.60
CA SER A 392 20.27 -7.86 7.90
C SER A 392 20.86 -8.48 6.63
N PRO A 393 22.10 -8.97 6.66
CA PRO A 393 22.68 -9.65 5.50
C PRO A 393 21.98 -10.96 5.12
N THR A 394 21.12 -11.51 5.97
CA THR A 394 20.32 -12.69 5.67
C THR A 394 18.91 -12.35 5.18
N TYR A 395 18.55 -11.07 5.12
CA TYR A 395 17.22 -10.65 4.71
C TYR A 395 17.00 -10.88 3.22
N VAL A 396 15.92 -11.59 2.91
CA VAL A 396 15.25 -11.61 1.61
C VAL A 396 13.76 -11.49 1.90
N HIS A 397 13.05 -10.67 1.13
CA HIS A 397 11.60 -10.62 1.25
C HIS A 397 10.96 -11.97 0.94
N ALA A 398 9.84 -12.27 1.56
CA ALA A 398 9.11 -13.51 1.34
C ALA A 398 8.66 -13.69 -0.12
N ASP A 399 8.30 -14.91 -0.46
CA ASP A 399 7.61 -15.30 -1.69
C ASP A 399 8.44 -15.07 -2.95
N ASN A 400 9.31 -16.03 -3.23
CA ASN A 400 10.29 -15.96 -4.31
C ASN A 400 9.71 -16.49 -5.62
N HIS A 401 9.89 -15.76 -6.73
CA HIS A 401 9.27 -16.06 -8.02
C HIS A 401 10.24 -16.23 -9.18
N GLU A 402 11.44 -15.66 -9.11
CA GLU A 402 12.42 -15.74 -10.20
C GLU A 402 13.85 -15.69 -9.67
N MET A 403 14.74 -16.49 -10.25
CA MET A 403 16.17 -16.52 -9.95
C MET A 403 16.99 -16.47 -11.24
N LYS A 404 17.84 -15.46 -11.41
CA LYS A 404 18.73 -15.34 -12.57
C LYS A 404 20.16 -15.03 -12.19
N TRP A 405 21.07 -15.87 -12.62
CA TRP A 405 22.50 -15.68 -12.46
C TRP A 405 23.09 -14.84 -13.60
N ASP A 406 24.03 -13.96 -13.27
CA ASP A 406 24.89 -13.36 -14.25
C ASP A 406 26.16 -14.20 -14.49
N ASN A 407 26.93 -13.85 -15.51
CA ASN A 407 28.18 -14.56 -15.86
C ASN A 407 29.31 -14.41 -14.80
N ASN A 408 29.10 -13.59 -13.76
CA ASN A 408 30.04 -13.38 -12.66
C ASN A 408 29.54 -13.98 -11.34
N ASN A 409 28.59 -14.92 -11.40
CA ASN A 409 27.99 -15.57 -10.24
C ASN A 409 27.25 -14.63 -9.28
N ARG A 410 26.76 -13.48 -9.76
CA ARG A 410 25.77 -12.69 -9.06
C ARG A 410 24.40 -13.30 -9.33
N LEU A 411 23.61 -13.48 -8.27
CA LEU A 411 22.23 -13.94 -8.37
C LEU A 411 21.30 -12.76 -8.13
N TYR A 412 20.35 -12.58 -9.03
CA TYR A 412 19.20 -11.71 -8.90
C TYR A 412 17.98 -12.56 -8.56
N LEU A 413 17.22 -12.11 -7.58
CA LEU A 413 16.06 -12.80 -7.04
C LEU A 413 14.86 -11.87 -7.08
N GLY A 414 13.81 -12.25 -7.80
CA GLY A 414 12.52 -11.58 -7.81
C GLY A 414 11.61 -12.15 -6.73
N ASN A 415 10.98 -11.30 -5.92
CA ASN A 415 10.06 -11.67 -4.85
C ASN A 415 8.96 -10.62 -4.68
N ASP A 416 8.07 -10.78 -3.68
CA ASP A 416 6.97 -9.84 -3.46
C ASP A 416 7.41 -8.48 -2.88
N GLY A 417 8.65 -8.36 -2.42
CA GLY A 417 9.27 -7.10 -2.01
C GLY A 417 10.13 -6.44 -3.09
N GLY A 418 10.22 -7.02 -4.30
CA GLY A 418 11.00 -6.48 -5.41
C GLY A 418 12.16 -7.35 -5.84
N VAL A 419 13.38 -6.78 -5.87
CA VAL A 419 14.59 -7.47 -6.31
C VAL A 419 15.57 -7.59 -5.16
N GLY A 420 15.98 -8.83 -4.86
CA GLY A 420 17.09 -9.15 -3.97
C GLY A 420 18.35 -9.54 -4.75
N ILE A 421 19.52 -9.27 -4.22
CA ILE A 421 20.79 -9.62 -4.87
C ILE A 421 21.73 -10.28 -3.87
N THR A 422 22.45 -11.31 -4.33
CA THR A 422 23.66 -11.84 -3.67
C THR A 422 24.82 -11.90 -4.63
N VAL A 423 26.03 -11.67 -4.14
CA VAL A 423 27.28 -11.76 -4.90
C VAL A 423 28.22 -12.85 -4.38
N ASP A 424 27.81 -13.54 -3.35
CA ASP A 424 28.57 -14.56 -2.62
C ASP A 424 27.77 -15.85 -2.44
N LYS A 425 26.91 -16.13 -3.43
CA LYS A 425 26.13 -17.38 -3.53
C LYS A 425 25.14 -17.57 -2.37
N GLY A 426 24.55 -16.48 -1.84
CA GLY A 426 23.54 -16.55 -0.80
C GLY A 426 24.07 -16.40 0.63
N ALA A 427 25.37 -16.17 0.82
CA ALA A 427 25.90 -15.91 2.15
C ALA A 427 25.45 -14.52 2.68
N ASN A 428 25.34 -13.55 1.80
CA ASN A 428 24.80 -12.24 2.11
C ASN A 428 23.85 -11.76 1.01
N TRP A 429 22.76 -11.14 1.43
CA TRP A 429 21.73 -10.58 0.55
C TRP A 429 21.54 -9.10 0.79
N TYR A 430 21.07 -8.39 -0.21
CA TYR A 430 20.67 -6.99 -0.07
C TYR A 430 19.51 -6.67 -1.04
N PRO A 431 18.53 -5.85 -0.62
CA PRO A 431 17.47 -5.38 -1.50
C PRO A 431 18.01 -4.39 -2.53
N ALA A 432 17.49 -4.44 -3.74
CA ALA A 432 17.93 -3.66 -4.88
C ALA A 432 16.75 -2.97 -5.57
N ASN A 433 16.00 -2.15 -4.81
CA ASN A 433 14.73 -1.58 -5.24
C ASN A 433 14.80 -0.08 -5.61
N ARG A 434 15.98 0.56 -5.58
CA ARG A 434 16.09 2.00 -5.89
C ARG A 434 15.56 2.33 -7.29
N GLY A 435 14.49 3.14 -7.35
CA GLY A 435 13.81 3.50 -8.59
C GLY A 435 12.89 2.40 -9.14
N TYR A 436 12.84 1.22 -8.52
CA TYR A 436 11.97 0.12 -8.90
C TYR A 436 10.60 0.25 -8.22
N ASN A 437 9.84 1.25 -8.64
CA ASN A 437 8.55 1.55 -8.07
C ASN A 437 7.47 0.65 -8.70
N VAL A 438 7.27 -0.52 -8.12
CA VAL A 438 6.24 -1.49 -8.51
C VAL A 438 5.34 -1.89 -7.33
N THR A 439 5.32 -1.08 -6.28
CA THR A 439 4.53 -1.29 -5.07
C THR A 439 3.03 -1.22 -5.37
N GLN A 440 2.28 -2.13 -4.77
CA GLN A 440 0.86 -2.36 -5.00
C GLN A 440 0.04 -1.83 -3.81
N PHE A 441 -0.52 -0.63 -3.93
CA PHE A 441 -1.36 -0.03 -2.89
C PHE A 441 -2.80 -0.48 -3.03
N TYR A 442 -3.39 -0.93 -1.91
CA TYR A 442 -4.82 -1.18 -1.76
C TYR A 442 -5.57 0.09 -1.43
N GLY A 443 -5.10 0.82 -0.40
CA GLY A 443 -5.67 2.05 0.07
C GLY A 443 -4.59 3.07 0.45
N ILE A 444 -4.92 4.36 0.47
CA ILE A 444 -4.01 5.45 0.82
C ILE A 444 -4.67 6.46 1.76
N ALA A 445 -3.86 7.19 2.49
CA ALA A 445 -4.29 8.31 3.32
C ALA A 445 -3.32 9.49 3.19
N TYR A 446 -3.79 10.68 3.48
CA TYR A 446 -2.98 11.89 3.52
C TYR A 446 -3.29 12.73 4.76
N ASP A 447 -2.38 13.61 5.14
CA ASP A 447 -2.61 14.59 6.18
C ASP A 447 -2.61 16.03 5.66
N ALA A 448 -2.93 16.98 6.55
CA ALA A 448 -2.98 18.40 6.25
C ALA A 448 -1.65 19.00 5.72
N ALA A 449 -0.53 18.30 5.87
CA ALA A 449 0.78 18.69 5.37
C ALA A 449 1.19 18.01 4.05
N GLY A 450 0.37 17.10 3.53
CA GLY A 450 0.63 16.35 2.32
C GLY A 450 1.56 15.14 2.53
N ARG A 451 1.72 14.67 3.78
CA ARG A 451 2.35 13.37 4.06
C ARG A 451 1.36 12.28 3.74
N VAL A 452 1.85 11.17 3.25
CA VAL A 452 0.99 10.08 2.78
C VAL A 452 1.33 8.77 3.47
N MET A 453 0.29 7.99 3.69
CA MET A 453 0.39 6.61 4.17
C MET A 453 -0.41 5.73 3.21
N GLY A 454 -0.06 4.45 3.10
CA GLY A 454 -0.87 3.53 2.30
C GLY A 454 -0.61 2.09 2.70
N GLY A 455 -1.67 1.31 2.66
CA GLY A 455 -1.62 -0.14 2.83
C GLY A 455 -1.25 -0.82 1.52
N THR A 456 -0.37 -1.80 1.58
CA THR A 456 0.18 -2.46 0.40
C THR A 456 0.08 -3.96 0.49
N GLN A 457 -0.07 -4.59 -0.66
CA GLN A 457 0.07 -6.04 -0.76
C GLN A 457 1.51 -6.43 -0.42
N ASP A 458 1.67 -7.36 0.50
CA ASP A 458 2.91 -8.02 0.93
C ASP A 458 3.98 -7.10 1.56
N ASN A 459 3.83 -5.78 1.54
CA ASN A 459 4.84 -4.83 2.00
C ASN A 459 4.38 -3.96 3.20
N GLY A 460 3.32 -4.34 3.88
CA GLY A 460 2.81 -3.66 5.07
C GLY A 460 2.11 -2.35 4.78
N THR A 461 1.98 -1.52 5.81
CA THR A 461 1.53 -0.14 5.71
C THR A 461 2.74 0.77 5.63
N LEU A 462 2.84 1.54 4.55
CA LEU A 462 3.97 2.39 4.22
C LEU A 462 3.65 3.85 4.49
N TYR A 463 4.61 4.61 5.00
CA TYR A 463 4.45 6.02 5.32
C TYR A 463 5.60 6.87 4.82
N ASN A 464 5.28 8.02 4.22
CA ASN A 464 6.23 9.04 3.80
C ASN A 464 5.93 10.35 4.55
N ASP A 465 6.85 10.76 5.43
CA ASP A 465 6.78 12.00 6.20
C ASP A 465 7.81 13.05 5.75
N PHE A 466 8.46 12.80 4.61
CA PHE A 466 9.51 13.64 4.03
C PHE A 466 10.76 13.79 4.93
N SER A 467 10.91 12.97 5.98
CA SER A 467 12.08 12.99 6.87
C SER A 467 13.22 12.11 6.38
N LEU A 468 12.95 11.23 5.40
CA LEU A 468 13.94 10.33 4.83
C LEU A 468 14.84 11.03 3.80
N SER A 469 15.87 10.34 3.31
CA SER A 469 16.92 10.93 2.49
C SER A 469 16.44 11.47 1.15
N THR A 470 15.32 10.96 0.64
CA THR A 470 14.62 11.46 -0.56
C THR A 470 13.12 11.61 -0.33
N TYR A 471 12.47 12.45 -1.14
CA TYR A 471 11.02 12.61 -1.09
C TYR A 471 10.23 11.36 -1.52
N HIS A 472 10.91 10.37 -2.09
CA HIS A 472 10.31 9.15 -2.61
C HIS A 472 10.57 7.93 -1.73
N GLU A 473 11.27 8.10 -0.60
CA GLU A 473 11.48 7.02 0.35
C GLU A 473 10.30 6.88 1.30
N PHE A 474 9.91 5.63 1.53
CA PHE A 474 8.89 5.26 2.49
C PHE A 474 9.50 4.36 3.57
N ARG A 475 8.90 4.37 4.74
CA ARG A 475 9.17 3.40 5.80
C ARG A 475 7.93 2.55 6.06
N GLU A 476 8.12 1.29 6.29
CA GLU A 476 7.08 0.43 6.81
C GLU A 476 6.77 0.83 8.26
N VAL A 477 5.52 1.09 8.56
CA VAL A 477 5.07 1.50 9.89
C VAL A 477 4.24 0.44 10.58
N ASN A 478 3.57 -0.43 9.83
CA ASN A 478 2.88 -1.60 10.34
C ASN A 478 3.05 -2.75 9.33
N GLY A 479 3.16 -4.00 9.82
CA GLY A 479 3.44 -5.16 8.97
C GLY A 479 2.18 -5.88 8.48
N GLY A 480 2.36 -6.97 7.73
CA GLY A 480 1.30 -7.76 7.09
C GLY A 480 0.91 -7.22 5.72
N ASP A 481 -0.22 -7.68 5.13
CA ASP A 481 -0.85 -6.95 4.03
C ASP A 481 -1.57 -5.75 4.62
N GLY A 482 -1.13 -4.55 4.26
CA GLY A 482 -1.85 -3.34 4.62
C GLY A 482 -3.02 -3.13 3.67
N PHE A 483 -4.17 -2.73 4.21
CA PHE A 483 -5.35 -2.34 3.43
C PHE A 483 -5.67 -0.87 3.67
N GLU A 484 -6.93 -0.52 3.82
CA GLU A 484 -7.33 0.84 4.10
C GLU A 484 -6.64 1.38 5.35
N CYS A 485 -6.30 2.63 5.30
CA CYS A 485 -5.60 3.32 6.38
C CYS A 485 -6.04 4.79 6.44
N GLU A 486 -5.86 5.42 7.62
CA GLU A 486 -6.28 6.79 7.83
C GLU A 486 -5.26 7.59 8.62
N ILE A 487 -5.14 8.87 8.31
CA ILE A 487 -4.39 9.85 9.11
C ILE A 487 -5.37 10.94 9.55
N SER A 488 -5.48 11.16 10.86
CA SER A 488 -6.32 12.24 11.36
C SER A 488 -5.87 13.59 10.82
N PHE A 489 -6.81 14.32 10.25
CA PHE A 489 -6.57 15.66 9.74
C PHE A 489 -6.23 16.65 10.87
N PHE A 490 -6.96 16.58 12.00
CA PHE A 490 -6.75 17.47 13.12
C PHE A 490 -5.50 17.16 13.92
N ASN A 491 -5.18 15.86 14.06
CA ASN A 491 -3.99 15.42 14.78
C ASN A 491 -3.21 14.37 13.98
N PRO A 492 -2.29 14.78 13.12
CA PRO A 492 -1.55 13.83 12.27
C PRO A 492 -0.59 12.90 13.02
N ASN A 493 -0.55 12.94 14.36
CA ASN A 493 0.08 11.88 15.15
C ASN A 493 -0.83 10.66 15.28
N VAL A 494 -2.15 10.84 15.09
CA VAL A 494 -3.13 9.76 15.11
C VAL A 494 -3.18 9.15 13.72
N MET A 495 -2.83 7.89 13.64
CA MET A 495 -2.87 7.08 12.44
C MET A 495 -3.61 5.78 12.73
N ILE A 496 -4.35 5.30 11.76
CA ILE A 496 -5.06 4.03 11.80
C ILE A 496 -4.62 3.22 10.60
N SER A 497 -4.30 1.97 10.81
CA SER A 497 -3.97 1.03 9.74
C SER A 497 -4.73 -0.26 9.95
N SER A 498 -5.00 -0.96 8.87
CA SER A 498 -5.60 -2.27 8.90
C SER A 498 -4.71 -3.30 8.22
N ILE A 499 -4.92 -4.54 8.61
CA ILE A 499 -4.57 -5.71 7.85
C ILE A 499 -5.86 -6.52 7.62
N TYR A 500 -5.78 -7.66 6.95
CA TYR A 500 -6.95 -8.48 6.62
C TYR A 500 -7.90 -8.74 7.81
N TYR A 501 -9.16 -8.99 7.47
CA TYR A 501 -10.22 -9.45 8.38
C TYR A 501 -10.46 -8.50 9.56
N ASN A 502 -10.54 -7.20 9.27
CA ASN A 502 -10.78 -6.13 10.24
C ASN A 502 -9.81 -6.15 11.45
N THR A 503 -8.59 -6.59 11.23
CA THR A 503 -7.53 -6.41 12.21
C THR A 503 -7.01 -4.98 12.10
N ILE A 504 -7.46 -4.12 13.01
CA ILE A 504 -7.21 -2.68 12.98
C ILE A 504 -6.28 -2.30 14.11
N SER A 505 -5.31 -1.46 13.79
CA SER A 505 -4.35 -0.89 14.74
C SER A 505 -4.36 0.63 14.63
N ARG A 506 -4.11 1.32 15.76
CA ARG A 506 -3.93 2.77 15.79
C ARG A 506 -2.64 3.17 16.45
N SER A 507 -2.08 4.28 16.01
CA SER A 507 -0.89 4.93 16.54
C SER A 507 -1.25 6.36 16.98
N GLY A 508 -0.69 6.82 18.09
CA GLY A 508 -0.79 8.21 18.57
C GLY A 508 0.52 8.98 18.41
N ASP A 509 1.51 8.40 17.76
CA ASP A 509 2.87 8.93 17.62
C ASP A 509 3.45 8.77 16.21
N ARG A 510 2.61 8.91 15.20
CA ARG A 510 2.96 8.82 13.77
C ARG A 510 3.54 7.47 13.37
N GLY A 511 2.93 6.40 13.80
CA GLY A 511 3.30 5.06 13.39
C GLY A 511 4.58 4.53 14.04
N VAL A 512 5.04 5.13 15.15
CA VAL A 512 6.17 4.61 15.94
C VAL A 512 5.71 3.45 16.82
N ASN A 513 4.57 3.61 17.50
CA ASN A 513 3.97 2.55 18.29
C ASN A 513 2.53 2.34 17.86
N TRP A 514 2.14 1.07 17.77
CA TRP A 514 0.80 0.66 17.38
C TRP A 514 0.11 -0.11 18.49
N THR A 515 -1.19 0.08 18.62
CA THR A 515 -2.05 -0.65 19.56
C THR A 515 -3.24 -1.22 18.81
N ASN A 516 -3.62 -2.45 19.13
CA ASN A 516 -4.80 -3.07 18.56
C ASN A 516 -6.05 -2.23 18.91
N PHE A 517 -6.87 -1.97 17.91
CA PHE A 517 -8.09 -1.16 17.99
C PHE A 517 -9.36 -1.95 17.60
N SER A 518 -9.21 -3.23 17.24
CA SER A 518 -10.32 -4.12 16.89
C SER A 518 -11.11 -4.68 18.09
N PRO A 519 -10.65 -4.65 19.38
CA PRO A 519 -11.40 -5.30 20.45
C PRO A 519 -12.84 -4.84 20.50
N ASN A 520 -13.76 -5.80 20.65
CA ASN A 520 -15.21 -5.63 20.70
C ASN A 520 -15.90 -5.26 19.39
N LEU A 521 -15.21 -5.27 18.24
CA LEU A 521 -15.91 -5.39 16.96
C LEU A 521 -16.66 -6.73 16.95
N PRO A 522 -17.92 -6.76 16.53
CA PRO A 522 -18.68 -8.02 16.45
C PRO A 522 -18.03 -9.00 15.49
N GLY A 523 -17.97 -10.27 15.88
CA GLY A 523 -17.27 -11.27 15.11
C GLY A 523 -15.77 -11.18 15.36
N THR A 524 -15.31 -11.55 16.57
CA THR A 524 -13.88 -11.78 16.80
C THR A 524 -13.34 -12.63 15.68
N TYR A 525 -12.18 -12.25 15.17
CA TYR A 525 -11.38 -12.94 14.18
C TYR A 525 -11.65 -14.44 14.19
N ASP A 526 -12.32 -14.90 13.17
CA ASP A 526 -12.53 -16.32 12.87
C ASP A 526 -11.82 -16.58 11.53
N PRO A 527 -10.68 -17.32 11.54
CA PRO A 527 -9.98 -17.59 10.31
C PRO A 527 -10.88 -18.34 9.33
N PRO A 528 -10.76 -18.09 8.02
CA PRO A 528 -11.52 -18.83 7.03
C PRO A 528 -11.33 -20.33 7.26
N GLY A 529 -12.43 -21.05 7.53
CA GLY A 529 -12.41 -22.50 7.59
C GLY A 529 -13.02 -23.17 8.81
N THR A 530 -13.38 -22.43 9.87
CA THR A 530 -13.95 -23.07 11.07
C THR A 530 -15.48 -23.13 11.05
N ASP A 531 -16.16 -22.20 10.38
CA ASP A 531 -17.63 -22.23 10.26
C ASP A 531 -18.20 -21.87 8.87
N GLY A 532 -17.34 -21.50 7.92
CA GLY A 532 -17.74 -21.23 6.53
C GLY A 532 -18.41 -19.87 6.29
N SER A 533 -18.40 -18.97 7.26
CA SER A 533 -19.00 -17.64 7.13
C SER A 533 -18.06 -16.56 7.71
N PRO A 534 -17.19 -15.95 6.90
CA PRO A 534 -16.37 -14.85 7.39
C PRO A 534 -17.23 -13.62 7.67
N TYR A 535 -17.36 -13.24 8.94
CA TYR A 535 -17.99 -11.98 9.34
C TYR A 535 -17.16 -10.76 8.90
N HIS A 536 -15.87 -10.94 8.69
CA HIS A 536 -14.94 -9.89 8.30
C HIS A 536 -14.48 -10.11 6.86
N PRO A 537 -14.52 -9.08 6.00
CA PRO A 537 -14.02 -9.18 4.64
C PRO A 537 -12.50 -9.37 4.65
N PHE A 538 -11.97 -10.01 3.60
CA PHE A 538 -10.52 -10.11 3.42
C PHE A 538 -9.88 -8.72 3.35
N HIS A 539 -10.40 -7.85 2.52
CA HIS A 539 -10.03 -6.44 2.45
C HIS A 539 -10.79 -5.67 3.53
N THR A 540 -10.06 -5.10 4.47
CA THR A 540 -10.63 -4.29 5.54
C THR A 540 -11.01 -2.93 5.00
N GLU A 541 -12.30 -2.62 5.00
CA GLU A 541 -12.85 -1.32 4.62
C GLU A 541 -13.07 -0.48 5.86
N LEU A 542 -12.37 0.65 5.96
CA LEU A 542 -12.46 1.57 7.09
C LEU A 542 -12.47 3.03 6.62
N PHE A 543 -13.08 3.89 7.40
CA PHE A 543 -13.32 5.29 7.02
C PHE A 543 -13.24 6.19 8.25
N LEU A 544 -12.52 7.30 8.15
CA LEU A 544 -12.41 8.31 9.20
C LEU A 544 -13.02 9.63 8.75
N ALA A 545 -14.13 9.99 9.35
CA ALA A 545 -14.75 11.30 9.13
C ALA A 545 -14.49 12.22 10.31
N GLU A 546 -13.92 13.36 10.06
CA GLU A 546 -13.62 14.37 11.07
C GLU A 546 -14.21 15.73 10.67
N TYR A 547 -14.76 16.44 11.63
CA TYR A 547 -15.28 17.78 11.40
C TYR A 547 -15.19 18.66 12.64
N PHE A 548 -15.30 19.98 12.44
CA PHE A 548 -15.29 20.96 13.50
C PHE A 548 -16.69 21.49 13.71
N ASP A 549 -17.28 21.25 14.89
CA ASP A 549 -18.58 21.74 15.28
C ASP A 549 -18.42 22.72 16.47
N PRO A 550 -18.50 24.03 16.24
CA PRO A 550 -18.38 25.02 17.31
C PRO A 550 -19.55 24.96 18.32
N ASN A 551 -20.65 24.29 17.97
CA ASN A 551 -21.83 24.13 18.80
C ASN A 551 -21.92 22.71 19.42
N SER A 552 -20.86 21.94 19.36
CA SER A 552 -20.82 20.57 19.87
C SER A 552 -21.27 20.51 21.32
N GLU A 553 -22.09 19.53 21.64
CA GLU A 553 -22.50 19.18 23.01
C GLU A 553 -21.47 18.33 23.72
N ASP A 554 -20.49 17.80 23.01
CA ASP A 554 -19.39 17.06 23.60
C ASP A 554 -18.50 17.97 24.43
N SER A 555 -17.91 17.42 25.48
CA SER A 555 -17.06 18.19 26.39
C SER A 555 -15.96 17.34 27.00
N VAL A 556 -14.85 18.01 27.27
CA VAL A 556 -13.73 17.44 28.02
C VAL A 556 -13.78 17.99 29.46
N THR A 557 -13.69 17.11 30.43
CA THR A 557 -13.50 17.50 31.83
C THR A 557 -12.01 17.63 32.11
N TYR A 558 -11.56 18.84 32.35
CA TYR A 558 -10.18 19.13 32.71
C TYR A 558 -10.03 19.13 34.23
N ILE A 559 -9.09 18.39 34.74
CA ILE A 559 -8.68 18.38 36.13
C ILE A 559 -7.36 19.12 36.22
N PRO A 560 -7.27 20.24 36.95
CA PRO A 560 -6.04 21.00 37.05
C PRO A 560 -4.94 20.18 37.75
N LYS A 561 -3.71 20.32 37.29
CA LYS A 561 -2.52 19.69 37.89
C LYS A 561 -1.70 20.68 38.73
N LYS A 562 -2.15 21.92 38.82
CA LYS A 562 -1.62 23.03 39.61
C LYS A 562 -2.68 24.13 39.69
N ASN A 563 -2.48 25.10 40.54
CA ASN A 563 -3.36 26.26 40.62
C ASN A 563 -3.23 27.15 39.39
N TYR A 564 -4.35 27.59 38.84
CA TYR A 564 -4.43 28.53 37.76
C TYR A 564 -5.24 29.76 38.16
N ALA A 565 -4.75 30.93 37.82
CA ALA A 565 -5.53 32.17 38.00
C ALA A 565 -6.66 32.25 36.93
N ALA A 566 -7.72 33.00 37.25
CA ALA A 566 -8.73 33.31 36.26
C ALA A 566 -8.09 33.97 35.02
N GLY A 567 -8.52 33.58 33.85
CA GLY A 567 -7.94 34.04 32.57
C GLY A 567 -6.64 33.33 32.14
N ALA A 568 -6.16 32.35 32.89
CA ALA A 568 -5.01 31.53 32.48
C ALA A 568 -5.35 30.70 31.24
N MET A 569 -4.48 30.68 30.26
CA MET A 569 -4.66 29.90 29.05
C MET A 569 -4.35 28.41 29.31
N LEU A 570 -5.33 27.56 29.11
CA LEU A 570 -5.20 26.12 29.18
C LEU A 570 -5.15 25.53 27.78
N ARG A 571 -4.38 24.46 27.64
CA ARG A 571 -4.32 23.61 26.46
C ARG A 571 -4.81 22.22 26.85
N ILE A 572 -5.96 21.85 26.36
CA ILE A 572 -6.68 20.63 26.74
C ILE A 572 -6.81 19.76 25.49
N PRO A 573 -6.38 18.50 25.52
CA PRO A 573 -6.55 17.65 24.36
C PRO A 573 -8.04 17.31 24.15
N SER A 574 -8.52 17.45 22.91
CA SER A 574 -9.82 16.93 22.48
C SER A 574 -9.89 15.43 22.73
N LEU A 575 -11.04 14.96 23.15
CA LEU A 575 -11.29 13.53 23.29
C LEU A 575 -11.57 12.88 21.93
N ALA A 576 -12.09 13.61 20.98
CA ALA A 576 -12.44 13.11 19.67
C ALA A 576 -11.22 12.99 18.75
N SER A 577 -10.37 14.03 18.70
CA SER A 577 -9.24 14.10 17.77
C SER A 577 -7.88 14.04 18.43
N GLY A 578 -7.80 14.28 19.75
CA GLY A 578 -6.53 14.51 20.44
C GLY A 578 -5.89 15.86 20.13
N ASP A 579 -6.50 16.72 19.31
CA ASP A 579 -6.03 18.07 19.04
C ASP A 579 -6.21 18.99 20.25
N THR A 580 -5.59 20.16 20.22
CA THR A 580 -5.54 21.04 21.38
C THR A 580 -6.66 22.07 21.40
N ILE A 581 -7.57 21.94 22.34
CA ILE A 581 -8.54 22.98 22.68
C ILE A 581 -7.82 24.03 23.54
N THR A 582 -7.79 25.27 23.10
CA THR A 582 -7.19 26.38 23.86
C THR A 582 -8.28 27.25 24.44
N ILE A 583 -8.34 27.37 25.77
CA ILE A 583 -9.35 28.14 26.48
C ILE A 583 -8.73 28.93 27.61
N ALA A 584 -9.26 30.15 27.88
CA ALA A 584 -8.97 30.89 29.09
C ALA A 584 -9.83 30.38 30.25
N THR A 585 -9.24 30.16 31.39
CA THR A 585 -10.02 29.73 32.58
C THR A 585 -11.05 30.79 32.94
N PRO A 586 -12.36 30.46 33.06
CA PRO A 586 -13.39 31.42 33.40
C PRO A 586 -13.26 31.90 34.86
N THR A 587 -12.73 31.08 35.72
CA THR A 587 -12.46 31.34 37.13
C THR A 587 -11.08 30.83 37.51
N ALA A 588 -10.59 31.14 38.69
CA ALA A 588 -9.41 30.48 39.23
C ALA A 588 -9.72 28.98 39.44
N LEU A 589 -8.77 28.12 39.09
CA LEU A 589 -8.85 26.67 39.30
C LEU A 589 -7.81 26.26 40.31
N TYR A 590 -8.22 25.54 41.28
CA TYR A 590 -7.38 25.06 42.37
C TYR A 590 -7.09 23.58 42.18
N PHE A 591 -5.84 23.24 42.34
CA PHE A 591 -5.34 21.89 42.39
C PHE A 591 -5.19 21.48 43.84
N ASP A 592 -6.00 20.55 44.28
CA ASP A 592 -5.94 20.04 45.60
C ASP A 592 -5.15 18.74 45.67
N ASP A 593 -3.86 18.85 45.97
CA ASP A 593 -2.90 17.79 45.80
C ASP A 593 -2.81 16.86 47.02
N THR A 594 -3.17 17.30 48.16
CA THR A 594 -2.99 16.52 49.39
C THR A 594 -3.87 17.00 50.51
N LEU A 595 -4.75 16.16 50.99
CA LEU A 595 -5.26 16.29 52.35
C LEU A 595 -4.17 15.77 53.30
N TYR A 596 -3.58 16.68 54.05
CA TYR A 596 -2.58 16.31 55.02
C TYR A 596 -3.32 15.84 56.29
N TYR A 597 -3.15 14.58 56.68
CA TYR A 597 -3.62 14.05 57.92
C TYR A 597 -2.71 14.58 59.04
N ASP A 598 -3.23 15.41 59.95
CA ASP A 598 -2.54 15.82 61.17
C ASP A 598 -3.14 15.10 62.37
N PRO A 599 -2.47 14.06 62.88
CA PRO A 599 -2.97 13.31 64.03
C PRO A 599 -3.07 14.14 65.27
N SER A 600 -2.49 15.35 65.35
CA SER A 600 -2.60 16.25 66.51
C SER A 600 -3.90 17.03 66.54
N LEU A 601 -4.68 17.02 65.47
CA LEU A 601 -5.98 17.71 65.39
C LEU A 601 -7.18 16.83 65.70
N THR A 602 -7.03 15.76 66.47
CA THR A 602 -8.14 14.90 66.93
C THR A 602 -8.85 15.54 68.09
N VAL A 603 -10.10 15.94 67.94
CA VAL A 603 -10.97 16.47 69.03
C VAL A 603 -12.21 15.58 69.07
N ASN A 604 -12.48 15.00 70.24
CA ASN A 604 -13.65 14.15 70.50
C ASN A 604 -13.81 12.95 69.53
N ASN A 605 -12.73 12.25 69.18
CA ASN A 605 -12.73 11.14 68.30
C ASN A 605 -13.06 11.50 66.80
N VAL A 606 -12.98 12.78 66.42
CA VAL A 606 -13.10 13.26 65.07
C VAL A 606 -11.73 13.69 64.61
N ASN A 607 -11.33 13.13 63.44
CA ASN A 607 -10.07 13.50 62.79
C ASN A 607 -10.34 14.70 61.90
N PHE A 608 -9.38 15.62 61.85
CA PHE A 608 -9.40 16.77 60.96
C PHE A 608 -8.20 16.75 60.01
N GLY A 609 -8.43 17.13 58.75
CA GLY A 609 -7.38 17.36 57.75
C GLY A 609 -7.34 18.84 57.36
N ILE A 610 -6.22 19.31 56.88
CA ILE A 610 -6.07 20.66 56.34
C ILE A 610 -6.04 20.56 54.81
N ASN A 611 -6.97 21.25 54.15
CA ASN A 611 -6.90 21.45 52.73
C ASN A 611 -5.69 22.38 52.43
N THR A 612 -4.66 21.84 51.81
CA THR A 612 -3.40 22.56 51.53
C THR A 612 -3.54 23.69 50.53
N ALA A 613 -4.58 23.65 49.71
CA ALA A 613 -4.83 24.72 48.72
C ALA A 613 -5.59 25.90 49.34
N THR A 614 -6.54 25.64 50.26
CA THR A 614 -7.36 26.70 50.89
C THR A 614 -6.92 27.04 52.31
N GLY A 615 -6.16 26.17 52.97
CA GLY A 615 -5.81 26.31 54.38
C GLY A 615 -6.97 26.02 55.37
N GLU A 616 -8.11 25.54 54.87
CA GLU A 616 -9.28 25.24 55.67
C GLU A 616 -9.16 23.86 56.32
N THR A 617 -9.69 23.78 57.56
CA THR A 617 -9.77 22.52 58.29
C THR A 617 -11.01 21.75 57.87
N VAL A 618 -10.83 20.49 57.47
CA VAL A 618 -11.89 19.58 57.02
C VAL A 618 -12.08 18.49 58.08
N GLU A 619 -13.28 18.27 58.56
CA GLU A 619 -13.63 17.23 59.51
C GLU A 619 -13.60 15.87 58.84
N MET A 620 -12.85 14.94 59.41
CA MET A 620 -12.67 13.59 58.94
C MET A 620 -13.29 12.62 59.96
N GLY A 621 -14.25 11.80 59.53
CA GLY A 621 -14.94 10.86 60.43
C GLY A 621 -14.03 9.81 61.08
N SER A 622 -14.53 9.09 62.07
CA SER A 622 -13.75 8.18 62.90
C SER A 622 -13.34 6.85 62.31
N ASP A 623 -13.81 6.52 61.11
CA ASP A 623 -13.46 5.27 60.42
C ASP A 623 -12.69 5.53 59.10
N THR A 624 -11.96 4.52 58.64
CA THR A 624 -11.10 4.59 57.44
C THR A 624 -11.75 5.37 56.30
N VAL A 625 -11.27 6.59 56.05
CA VAL A 625 -11.96 7.54 55.20
C VAL A 625 -11.36 7.47 53.82
N PHE A 626 -12.16 7.04 52.85
CA PHE A 626 -11.89 7.32 51.46
C PHE A 626 -12.40 8.73 51.16
N PHE A 627 -11.51 9.68 51.00
CA PHE A 627 -11.89 11.01 50.58
C PHE A 627 -12.21 11.02 49.08
N ASN A 628 -13.45 11.35 48.76
CA ASN A 628 -13.72 12.00 47.50
C ASN A 628 -13.26 13.43 47.60
N VAL A 629 -12.02 13.72 47.28
CA VAL A 629 -11.56 15.08 47.13
C VAL A 629 -12.30 15.65 45.91
N ALA A 630 -13.14 16.64 46.13
CA ALA A 630 -13.75 17.36 45.01
C ALA A 630 -12.65 18.25 44.41
N TRP A 631 -12.01 17.75 43.41
CA TRP A 631 -11.12 18.53 42.56
C TRP A 631 -11.93 19.62 41.88
N ASP A 632 -11.36 20.83 41.75
CA ASP A 632 -11.90 21.78 40.79
C ASP A 632 -11.85 21.14 39.40
N THR A 633 -12.99 21.07 38.76
CA THR A 633 -13.07 20.55 37.39
C THR A 633 -13.57 21.64 36.48
N LEU A 634 -12.92 21.76 35.32
CA LEU A 634 -13.40 22.63 34.26
C LEU A 634 -13.96 21.77 33.11
N ARG A 635 -15.25 21.91 32.85
CA ARG A 635 -15.86 21.30 31.68
C ARG A 635 -15.73 22.25 30.50
N VAL A 636 -15.09 21.78 29.43
CA VAL A 636 -14.79 22.55 28.23
C VAL A 636 -15.48 21.87 27.05
N ALA A 637 -16.20 22.63 26.23
CA ALA A 637 -16.78 22.10 25.00
C ALA A 637 -15.68 21.57 24.08
N ASP A 638 -15.90 20.39 23.53
CA ASP A 638 -15.01 19.78 22.53
C ASP A 638 -15.60 20.00 21.15
N PRO A 639 -15.06 20.94 20.35
CA PRO A 639 -15.61 21.24 19.04
C PRO A 639 -15.14 20.23 17.97
N TYR A 640 -14.17 19.41 18.28
CA TYR A 640 -13.68 18.41 17.34
C TYR A 640 -14.53 17.16 17.40
N GLN A 641 -15.02 16.75 16.26
CA GLN A 641 -15.87 15.58 16.13
C GLN A 641 -15.18 14.60 15.19
N SER A 642 -15.28 13.30 15.51
CA SER A 642 -14.79 12.24 14.63
C SER A 642 -15.68 11.02 14.69
N TRP A 643 -15.87 10.38 13.55
CA TRP A 643 -16.41 9.03 13.43
C TRP A 643 -15.40 8.17 12.69
N PHE A 644 -15.08 7.05 13.28
CA PHE A 644 -14.33 5.99 12.63
C PHE A 644 -15.27 4.82 12.38
N LEU A 645 -15.43 4.46 11.11
CA LEU A 645 -16.37 3.45 10.66
C LEU A 645 -15.62 2.25 10.08
N VAL A 646 -16.20 1.07 10.28
CA VAL A 646 -15.66 -0.20 9.77
C VAL A 646 -16.79 -1.02 9.20
N TYR A 647 -16.59 -1.55 8.00
CA TYR A 647 -17.52 -2.49 7.38
C TYR A 647 -17.35 -3.89 7.96
N VAL A 648 -18.48 -4.53 8.29
CA VAL A 648 -18.56 -5.92 8.74
C VAL A 648 -19.57 -6.65 7.85
N ASN A 649 -19.16 -7.78 7.27
CA ASN A 649 -19.99 -8.58 6.38
C ASN A 649 -20.93 -9.50 7.16
N ALA A 650 -21.74 -8.93 8.06
CA ALA A 650 -22.74 -9.63 8.84
C ALA A 650 -24.14 -9.09 8.52
N ASN A 651 -25.17 -9.91 8.70
CA ASN A 651 -26.58 -9.52 8.60
C ASN A 651 -26.95 -8.74 7.32
N GLY A 652 -26.28 -9.05 6.22
CA GLY A 652 -26.47 -8.38 4.92
C GLY A 652 -25.77 -7.03 4.82
N GLY A 653 -24.60 -6.90 5.43
CA GLY A 653 -23.76 -5.71 5.50
C GLY A 653 -24.08 -4.83 6.70
N GLU A 654 -23.08 -4.58 7.53
CA GLU A 654 -23.16 -3.71 8.69
C GLU A 654 -22.03 -2.68 8.65
N LEU A 655 -22.33 -1.47 9.08
CA LEU A 655 -21.35 -0.42 9.33
C LEU A 655 -21.29 -0.16 10.82
N TRP A 656 -20.13 -0.39 11.41
CA TRP A 656 -19.88 -0.19 12.82
C TRP A 656 -19.01 1.04 13.04
N GLY A 657 -19.42 1.90 13.95
CA GLY A 657 -18.75 3.16 14.21
C GLY A 657 -18.32 3.35 15.66
N THR A 658 -17.24 4.10 15.85
CA THR A 658 -16.80 4.58 17.16
C THR A 658 -16.34 6.03 17.08
N ARG A 659 -16.52 6.77 18.16
CA ARG A 659 -16.01 8.14 18.31
C ARG A 659 -14.71 8.21 19.14
N ASN A 660 -14.12 7.06 19.44
CA ASN A 660 -12.94 6.96 20.31
C ASN A 660 -11.62 6.74 19.54
N ALA A 661 -11.60 6.95 18.23
CA ALA A 661 -10.41 6.68 17.41
C ALA A 661 -9.17 7.46 17.90
N GLY A 662 -9.32 8.75 18.18
CA GLY A 662 -8.25 9.61 18.71
C GLY A 662 -8.04 9.52 20.22
N ARG A 663 -8.88 8.78 20.94
CA ARG A 663 -8.87 8.74 22.42
C ARG A 663 -8.04 7.57 22.94
N PHE A 664 -6.74 7.76 23.09
CA PHE A 664 -5.80 6.70 23.52
C PHE A 664 -5.94 6.24 24.98
N SER A 665 -6.64 7.01 25.83
CA SER A 665 -6.99 6.57 27.18
C SER A 665 -8.05 5.47 27.21
N VAL A 666 -8.76 5.27 26.09
CA VAL A 666 -9.76 4.21 25.92
C VAL A 666 -9.10 3.03 25.20
N THR A 667 -8.88 1.96 25.95
CA THR A 667 -8.26 0.73 25.41
C THR A 667 -9.27 -0.16 24.67
N ASN A 668 -10.55 -0.10 25.06
CA ASN A 668 -11.64 -0.83 24.43
C ASN A 668 -12.63 0.18 23.87
N PRO A 669 -12.58 0.51 22.58
CA PRO A 669 -13.54 1.44 22.00
C PRO A 669 -14.96 0.88 22.09
N GLY A 670 -15.91 1.76 22.39
CA GLY A 670 -17.33 1.42 22.24
C GLY A 670 -17.69 1.47 20.74
N TRP A 671 -18.25 0.40 20.22
CA TRP A 671 -18.70 0.32 18.84
C TRP A 671 -20.22 0.38 18.77
N LEU A 672 -20.76 1.12 17.80
CA LEU A 672 -22.17 1.21 17.49
C LEU A 672 -22.40 0.69 16.07
N CYS A 673 -23.42 -0.14 15.88
CA CYS A 673 -23.91 -0.44 14.54
C CYS A 673 -24.72 0.76 14.03
N VAL A 674 -24.13 1.55 13.13
CA VAL A 674 -24.77 2.76 12.61
C VAL A 674 -25.63 2.53 11.37
N ALA A 675 -25.37 1.46 10.63
CA ALA A 675 -26.18 1.02 9.49
C ALA A 675 -26.17 -0.49 9.37
N ARG A 676 -27.29 -1.09 8.86
CA ARG A 676 -27.41 -2.53 8.68
C ARG A 676 -28.29 -2.87 7.48
N GLY A 677 -27.96 -3.97 6.80
CA GLY A 677 -28.81 -4.54 5.74
C GLY A 677 -28.69 -3.80 4.40
N PHE A 678 -27.62 -3.06 4.20
CA PHE A 678 -27.39 -2.34 2.95
C PHE A 678 -26.78 -3.22 1.85
N GLY A 679 -26.45 -4.45 2.13
CA GLY A 679 -25.77 -5.36 1.23
C GLY A 679 -24.27 -5.37 1.45
N GLY A 680 -23.63 -6.42 0.96
CA GLY A 680 -22.21 -6.63 1.10
C GLY A 680 -21.85 -8.04 0.65
N GLY A 681 -20.58 -8.38 0.77
CA GLY A 681 -20.02 -9.70 0.51
C GLY A 681 -18.55 -9.72 0.83
N THR A 682 -17.98 -10.90 0.93
CA THR A 682 -16.58 -11.10 1.33
C THR A 682 -15.59 -10.36 0.42
N PHE A 683 -15.94 -10.21 -0.86
CA PHE A 683 -15.09 -9.56 -1.86
C PHE A 683 -15.79 -8.39 -2.56
N ASN A 684 -16.97 -7.98 -2.10
CA ASN A 684 -17.66 -6.82 -2.66
C ASN A 684 -17.06 -5.54 -2.07
N SER A 685 -16.83 -4.57 -2.92
CA SER A 685 -16.45 -3.23 -2.49
C SER A 685 -17.59 -2.60 -1.70
N VAL A 686 -17.24 -2.00 -0.59
CA VAL A 686 -18.08 -1.07 0.17
C VAL A 686 -17.30 0.22 0.26
N ASP A 687 -17.87 1.29 -0.24
CA ASP A 687 -17.27 2.61 -0.18
C ASP A 687 -18.20 3.56 0.56
N VAL A 688 -17.62 4.47 1.34
CA VAL A 688 -18.36 5.35 2.24
C VAL A 688 -17.87 6.78 2.13
N GLU A 689 -18.76 7.67 1.75
CA GLU A 689 -18.48 9.08 1.60
C GLU A 689 -19.34 9.93 2.52
N PHE A 690 -18.80 11.02 3.04
CA PHE A 690 -19.45 11.87 4.04
C PHE A 690 -19.68 13.29 3.53
N SER A 691 -20.85 13.83 3.84
CA SER A 691 -21.00 15.29 3.79
C SER A 691 -20.13 15.94 4.86
N ARG A 692 -19.69 17.16 4.61
CA ARG A 692 -18.78 17.91 5.48
C ARG A 692 -19.26 18.05 6.92
N ASP A 693 -20.56 18.06 7.15
CA ASP A 693 -21.21 18.20 8.45
C ASP A 693 -21.64 16.86 9.05
N LEU A 694 -21.29 15.74 8.42
CA LEU A 694 -21.73 14.37 8.76
C LEU A 694 -23.25 14.16 8.81
N ASN A 695 -24.04 15.08 8.33
CA ASN A 695 -25.50 14.90 8.28
C ASN A 695 -25.90 13.82 7.28
N HIS A 696 -25.10 13.61 6.24
CA HIS A 696 -25.30 12.61 5.22
C HIS A 696 -24.03 11.76 5.05
N CYS A 697 -24.19 10.47 5.16
CA CYS A 697 -23.17 9.49 4.84
C CYS A 697 -23.72 8.60 3.72
N TYR A 698 -22.99 8.49 2.61
CA TYR A 698 -23.38 7.66 1.47
C TYR A 698 -22.58 6.36 1.51
N ILE A 699 -23.25 5.24 1.25
CA ILE A 699 -22.67 3.90 1.30
C ILE A 699 -22.92 3.24 -0.05
N SER A 700 -21.90 2.96 -0.81
CA SER A 700 -21.96 2.09 -1.98
C SER A 700 -21.76 0.64 -1.57
N SER A 701 -22.52 -0.27 -2.13
CA SER A 701 -22.43 -1.70 -1.82
C SER A 701 -22.90 -2.57 -2.97
N GLY A 702 -22.69 -3.87 -2.86
CA GLY A 702 -23.20 -4.85 -3.82
C GLY A 702 -24.72 -4.87 -4.00
N ASN A 703 -25.49 -4.16 -3.18
CA ASN A 703 -26.95 -4.07 -3.23
C ASN A 703 -27.46 -2.68 -3.59
N GLY A 704 -26.60 -1.76 -3.99
CA GLY A 704 -26.96 -0.40 -4.37
C GLY A 704 -26.28 0.67 -3.54
N VAL A 705 -26.71 1.92 -3.71
CA VAL A 705 -26.22 3.04 -2.92
C VAL A 705 -27.25 3.44 -1.90
N TRP A 706 -26.79 3.67 -0.69
CA TRP A 706 -27.59 4.02 0.46
C TRP A 706 -27.16 5.36 1.04
N ARG A 707 -28.05 6.04 1.70
CA ARG A 707 -27.78 7.26 2.46
C ARG A 707 -28.15 7.04 3.92
N LEU A 708 -27.20 7.23 4.80
CA LEU A 708 -27.38 7.27 6.25
C LEU A 708 -27.44 8.73 6.69
N ASP A 709 -28.56 9.14 7.24
CA ASP A 709 -28.80 10.51 7.73
C ASP A 709 -28.72 10.54 9.26
N GLY A 710 -28.28 11.67 9.84
CA GLY A 710 -28.31 11.94 11.26
C GLY A 710 -27.09 11.43 12.07
N LEU A 711 -26.00 11.02 11.41
CA LEU A 711 -24.82 10.56 12.10
C LEU A 711 -24.11 11.70 12.86
N GLY A 712 -24.15 12.92 12.31
CA GLY A 712 -23.57 14.12 12.92
C GLY A 712 -24.24 14.55 14.22
N ASP A 713 -25.51 14.19 14.43
CA ASP A 713 -26.31 14.55 15.61
C ASP A 713 -26.13 13.61 16.79
N ILE A 714 -25.21 12.62 16.69
CA ILE A 714 -24.95 11.65 17.77
C ILE A 714 -23.69 12.06 18.52
N TYR A 715 -23.86 12.56 19.73
CA TYR A 715 -22.76 12.98 20.60
C TYR A 715 -22.41 11.94 21.66
N THR A 716 -21.17 11.96 22.15
CA THR A 716 -20.73 11.07 23.23
C THR A 716 -21.42 11.37 24.56
N SER A 717 -21.94 12.57 24.72
CA SER A 717 -22.76 13.00 25.86
C SER A 717 -24.20 12.50 25.80
N ASP A 718 -24.68 11.97 24.68
CA ASP A 718 -26.01 11.40 24.53
C ASP A 718 -26.20 10.24 25.53
N PRO A 719 -27.23 10.29 26.41
CA PRO A 719 -27.51 9.20 27.35
C PRO A 719 -27.70 7.85 26.65
N ASP A 720 -28.23 7.86 25.44
CA ASP A 720 -28.37 6.67 24.62
C ASP A 720 -27.01 6.14 24.13
N PHE A 721 -25.99 6.98 23.95
CA PHE A 721 -24.66 6.54 23.52
C PHE A 721 -24.04 5.56 24.51
N ALA A 722 -24.13 5.86 25.81
CA ALA A 722 -23.61 4.98 26.86
C ALA A 722 -24.40 3.65 26.94
N SER A 723 -25.70 3.68 26.72
CA SER A 723 -26.54 2.47 26.68
C SER A 723 -26.32 1.67 25.42
N LYS A 724 -26.00 2.31 24.30
CA LYS A 724 -25.69 1.71 23.01
C LYS A 724 -24.25 1.17 22.96
N ALA A 725 -23.30 1.81 23.66
CA ALA A 725 -21.95 1.27 23.85
C ALA A 725 -21.95 -0.10 24.57
N GLY A 726 -23.01 -0.39 25.36
CA GLY A 726 -23.25 -1.72 25.91
C GLY A 726 -23.75 -2.76 24.90
N TYR A 727 -24.18 -2.36 23.72
CA TYR A 727 -24.66 -3.27 22.67
C TYR A 727 -23.55 -4.09 22.00
N VAL A 728 -22.33 -3.63 22.05
CA VAL A 728 -21.17 -4.30 21.44
C VAL A 728 -20.93 -5.70 22.00
N THR A 729 -21.44 -5.98 23.19
CA THR A 729 -21.26 -7.27 23.89
C THR A 729 -22.41 -8.26 23.63
N GLN A 730 -23.46 -7.90 22.89
CA GLN A 730 -24.68 -8.70 22.83
C GLN A 730 -25.05 -9.32 21.46
N GLY A 731 -24.16 -9.35 20.47
CA GLY A 731 -24.41 -10.14 19.26
C GLY A 731 -25.37 -9.53 18.21
N PRO A 732 -25.87 -10.29 17.24
CA PRO A 732 -26.38 -9.82 15.94
C PRO A 732 -27.71 -9.03 15.92
N ASN A 733 -28.29 -8.66 17.05
CA ASN A 733 -29.59 -8.02 17.14
C ASN A 733 -29.57 -6.52 17.48
N THR A 734 -28.50 -5.83 17.18
CA THR A 734 -28.37 -4.40 17.49
C THR A 734 -29.20 -3.57 16.51
N THR A 735 -29.92 -2.60 17.08
CA THR A 735 -30.67 -1.61 16.30
C THR A 735 -29.80 -0.38 16.08
N PRO A 736 -29.79 0.22 14.86
CA PRO A 736 -29.11 1.49 14.65
C PRO A 736 -29.51 2.55 15.67
N PRO A 737 -28.65 3.53 15.99
CA PRO A 737 -28.94 4.60 16.94
C PRO A 737 -30.28 5.31 16.62
N SER A 738 -31.04 5.68 17.65
CA SER A 738 -32.21 6.54 17.45
C SER A 738 -31.76 7.89 16.84
N GLY A 739 -32.48 8.40 15.87
CA GLY A 739 -32.12 9.62 15.15
C GLY A 739 -31.41 9.38 13.81
N THR A 740 -30.86 8.19 13.59
CA THR A 740 -30.31 7.84 12.26
C THR A 740 -31.39 7.23 11.36
N THR A 741 -31.28 7.50 10.06
CA THR A 741 -32.16 6.94 9.04
C THR A 741 -31.35 6.41 7.86
N LEU A 742 -31.53 5.15 7.51
CA LEU A 742 -30.90 4.53 6.35
C LEU A 742 -31.90 4.47 5.19
N THR A 743 -31.58 5.15 4.08
CA THR A 743 -32.44 5.23 2.88
C THR A 743 -31.70 4.70 1.67
N LYS A 744 -32.29 3.74 0.95
CA LYS A 744 -31.75 3.28 -0.33
C LYS A 744 -32.06 4.29 -1.42
N ILE A 745 -31.02 4.81 -2.10
CA ILE A 745 -31.19 5.86 -3.11
C ILE A 745 -31.06 5.35 -4.55
N THR A 746 -30.45 4.18 -4.77
CA THR A 746 -30.48 3.46 -6.04
C THR A 746 -30.30 1.96 -5.82
N ASN A 747 -30.85 1.15 -6.74
CA ASN A 747 -30.69 -0.30 -6.71
C ASN A 747 -29.48 -0.80 -7.51
N THR A 748 -28.77 0.10 -8.20
CA THR A 748 -27.59 -0.28 -8.97
C THR A 748 -26.39 -0.34 -8.02
N SER A 749 -25.66 -1.45 -8.08
CA SER A 749 -24.39 -1.61 -7.39
C SER A 749 -23.29 -0.80 -8.09
N TYR A 750 -22.40 -0.21 -7.32
CA TYR A 750 -21.25 0.53 -7.78
C TYR A 750 -20.01 0.15 -6.98
N GLU A 751 -18.83 0.24 -7.59
CA GLU A 751 -17.54 -0.03 -6.94
C GLU A 751 -17.15 1.06 -5.96
N GLY A 752 -17.42 2.32 -6.32
CA GLY A 752 -17.12 3.47 -5.50
C GLY A 752 -18.08 4.63 -5.74
N ILE A 753 -17.98 5.64 -4.91
CA ILE A 753 -18.78 6.87 -4.98
C ILE A 753 -17.90 8.08 -4.64
N ALA A 754 -18.25 9.24 -5.14
CA ALA A 754 -17.63 10.52 -4.76
C ALA A 754 -18.69 11.55 -4.45
N ILE A 755 -18.53 12.24 -3.33
CA ILE A 755 -19.38 13.37 -2.96
C ILE A 755 -18.65 14.69 -3.24
N ASN A 756 -19.40 15.69 -3.67
CA ASN A 756 -18.88 17.05 -3.69
C ASN A 756 -18.71 17.56 -2.24
N PRO A 757 -17.49 17.87 -1.80
CA PRO A 757 -17.23 18.25 -0.40
C PRO A 757 -17.96 19.53 0.03
N ASN A 758 -18.47 20.33 -0.90
CA ASN A 758 -19.24 21.55 -0.62
C ASN A 758 -20.74 21.40 -0.87
N ASN A 759 -21.20 20.24 -1.39
CA ASN A 759 -22.59 20.04 -1.74
C ASN A 759 -23.02 18.58 -1.62
N ALA A 760 -23.63 18.20 -0.51
CA ALA A 760 -24.11 16.85 -0.24
C ALA A 760 -25.11 16.28 -1.27
N ASN A 761 -25.68 17.14 -2.13
CA ASN A 761 -26.58 16.73 -3.21
C ASN A 761 -25.86 16.21 -4.45
N ASP A 762 -24.60 16.50 -4.59
CA ASP A 762 -23.82 16.21 -5.80
C ASP A 762 -22.97 14.97 -5.56
N LEU A 763 -23.39 13.85 -6.13
CA LEU A 763 -22.80 12.53 -5.94
C LEU A 763 -22.53 11.88 -7.30
N VAL A 764 -21.34 11.32 -7.47
CA VAL A 764 -20.96 10.48 -8.61
C VAL A 764 -20.82 9.03 -8.13
N CYS A 765 -21.29 8.10 -8.94
CA CYS A 765 -21.19 6.66 -8.69
C CYS A 765 -20.36 6.00 -9.79
N PHE A 766 -19.37 5.20 -9.42
CA PHE A 766 -18.40 4.54 -10.29
C PHE A 766 -18.72 3.06 -10.44
N ALA A 767 -18.76 2.60 -11.68
CA ALA A 767 -19.22 1.26 -12.00
C ALA A 767 -18.06 0.36 -12.42
N GLY A 768 -18.12 -0.91 -12.03
CA GLY A 768 -17.22 -1.95 -12.51
C GLY A 768 -17.29 -2.19 -14.03
N PHE A 769 -16.64 -3.23 -14.53
CA PHE A 769 -16.53 -3.55 -15.96
C PHE A 769 -17.90 -3.65 -16.64
N ASN A 770 -18.02 -3.02 -17.80
CA ASN A 770 -19.25 -2.89 -18.59
C ASN A 770 -20.41 -2.17 -17.87
N GLY A 771 -20.17 -1.56 -16.73
CA GLY A 771 -21.12 -0.73 -16.02
C GLY A 771 -21.21 0.69 -16.59
N THR A 772 -22.11 1.50 -16.02
CA THR A 772 -22.32 2.89 -16.42
C THR A 772 -22.21 3.79 -15.21
N ASN A 773 -21.23 4.69 -15.23
CA ASN A 773 -21.08 5.73 -14.23
C ASN A 773 -22.26 6.69 -14.26
N LYS A 774 -22.70 7.13 -13.10
CA LYS A 774 -23.85 8.03 -12.96
C LYS A 774 -23.55 9.18 -12.02
N ARG A 775 -24.23 10.30 -12.23
CA ARG A 775 -24.19 11.46 -11.34
C ARG A 775 -25.61 11.88 -10.96
N THR A 776 -25.79 12.32 -9.74
CA THR A 776 -27.00 13.00 -9.27
C THR A 776 -26.62 14.32 -8.62
N ASN A 777 -27.47 15.34 -8.75
CA ASN A 777 -27.35 16.62 -8.07
C ASN A 777 -28.46 16.84 -7.02
N ASN A 778 -29.17 15.80 -6.68
CA ASN A 778 -30.23 15.80 -5.66
C ASN A 778 -30.19 14.55 -4.77
N ALA A 779 -28.96 14.13 -4.38
CA ALA A 779 -28.75 12.91 -3.61
C ALA A 779 -29.46 12.89 -2.24
N THR A 780 -29.75 14.07 -1.65
CA THR A 780 -30.50 14.20 -0.39
C THR A 780 -32.01 14.05 -0.56
N ALA A 781 -32.54 14.01 -1.78
CA ALA A 781 -33.94 13.78 -2.03
C ALA A 781 -34.35 12.36 -1.57
N SER A 782 -35.66 12.16 -1.29
CA SER A 782 -36.21 10.83 -0.98
C SER A 782 -36.14 9.86 -2.17
N SER A 783 -36.06 10.38 -3.39
CA SER A 783 -35.90 9.63 -4.64
C SER A 783 -35.00 10.40 -5.58
N PRO A 784 -33.70 10.30 -5.46
CA PRO A 784 -32.74 11.01 -6.32
C PRO A 784 -32.87 10.60 -7.79
N THR A 785 -32.56 11.53 -8.68
CA THR A 785 -32.53 11.29 -10.12
C THR A 785 -31.09 11.22 -10.59
N PHE A 786 -30.73 10.13 -11.28
CA PHE A 786 -29.39 9.89 -11.78
C PHE A 786 -29.30 10.06 -13.28
N THR A 787 -28.26 10.74 -13.75
CA THR A 787 -27.92 10.86 -15.16
C THR A 787 -26.68 10.03 -15.49
N ASN A 788 -26.68 9.41 -16.66
CA ASN A 788 -25.50 8.67 -17.10
C ASN A 788 -24.38 9.63 -17.50
N LEU A 789 -23.18 9.37 -17.04
CA LEU A 789 -21.97 10.00 -17.55
C LEU A 789 -21.56 9.37 -18.90
N VAL A 790 -20.85 10.13 -19.73
CA VAL A 790 -20.27 9.58 -20.95
C VAL A 790 -19.17 8.58 -20.57
N ALA A 791 -19.20 7.41 -21.21
CA ALA A 791 -18.20 6.39 -20.94
C ALA A 791 -16.78 6.90 -21.28
N ILE A 792 -15.83 6.64 -20.40
CA ILE A 792 -14.40 6.93 -20.60
C ILE A 792 -13.93 6.21 -21.87
N VAL A 793 -14.00 4.90 -21.87
CA VAL A 793 -14.03 3.99 -23.00
C VAL A 793 -15.07 2.93 -22.71
N SER A 794 -15.56 2.27 -23.75
CA SER A 794 -16.58 1.23 -23.58
C SER A 794 -16.02 0.07 -22.76
N GLY A 795 -16.71 -0.27 -21.66
CA GLY A 795 -16.42 -1.46 -20.86
C GLY A 795 -15.38 -1.29 -19.76
N ILE A 796 -14.64 -0.17 -19.68
CA ILE A 796 -13.64 0.02 -18.61
C ILE A 796 -14.29 0.06 -17.23
N ALA A 797 -13.64 -0.59 -16.23
CA ALA A 797 -14.03 -0.45 -14.84
C ALA A 797 -13.52 0.86 -14.26
N THR A 798 -14.35 1.48 -13.44
CA THR A 798 -14.00 2.65 -12.62
C THR A 798 -14.19 2.25 -11.16
N TYR A 799 -13.19 2.51 -10.33
CA TYR A 799 -13.17 2.02 -8.96
C TYR A 799 -13.48 3.10 -7.95
N ASP A 800 -12.86 4.25 -8.11
CA ASP A 800 -12.98 5.37 -7.20
C ASP A 800 -12.76 6.70 -7.93
N GLY A 801 -13.02 7.83 -7.27
CA GLY A 801 -12.76 9.15 -7.84
C GLY A 801 -13.18 10.30 -6.94
N ILE A 802 -12.93 11.50 -7.41
CA ILE A 802 -13.31 12.74 -6.70
C ILE A 802 -14.11 13.68 -7.60
N ILE A 803 -14.94 14.50 -6.97
CA ILE A 803 -15.45 15.76 -7.51
C ILE A 803 -14.58 16.88 -6.94
N ASP A 804 -13.93 17.67 -7.81
CA ASP A 804 -13.01 18.70 -7.35
C ASP A 804 -13.72 19.72 -6.44
N ARG A 805 -13.06 20.06 -5.34
CA ARG A 805 -13.59 20.95 -4.31
C ARG A 805 -13.87 22.37 -4.79
N ASN A 806 -13.21 22.83 -5.84
CA ASN A 806 -13.34 24.21 -6.34
C ASN A 806 -14.22 24.28 -7.58
N ASP A 807 -14.19 23.24 -8.42
CA ASP A 807 -14.94 23.17 -9.68
C ASP A 807 -15.60 21.79 -9.83
N PRO A 808 -16.90 21.68 -9.58
CA PRO A 808 -17.60 20.41 -9.65
C PRO A 808 -17.70 19.81 -11.06
N ASP A 809 -17.31 20.54 -12.10
CA ASP A 809 -17.19 20.00 -13.45
C ASP A 809 -15.88 19.22 -13.65
N ILE A 810 -14.93 19.34 -12.74
CA ILE A 810 -13.71 18.53 -12.73
C ILE A 810 -13.95 17.24 -11.94
N LEU A 811 -13.77 16.12 -12.63
CA LEU A 811 -13.82 14.79 -12.05
C LEU A 811 -12.48 14.09 -12.31
N VAL A 812 -11.91 13.46 -11.29
CA VAL A 812 -10.74 12.58 -11.42
C VAL A 812 -11.14 11.19 -11.00
N VAL A 813 -10.85 10.21 -11.84
CA VAL A 813 -11.36 8.84 -11.66
C VAL A 813 -10.22 7.83 -11.81
N GLY A 814 -10.12 6.92 -10.84
CA GLY A 814 -9.28 5.73 -10.87
C GLY A 814 -9.98 4.59 -11.61
N THR A 815 -9.26 3.90 -12.47
CA THR A 815 -9.82 2.85 -13.33
C THR A 815 -8.94 1.59 -13.32
N SER A 816 -9.43 0.54 -13.94
CA SER A 816 -8.64 -0.67 -14.21
C SER A 816 -7.41 -0.41 -15.11
N ASN A 817 -7.32 0.77 -15.71
CA ASN A 817 -6.24 1.15 -16.61
C ASN A 817 -5.92 2.64 -16.47
N GLY A 818 -5.27 2.98 -15.34
CA GLY A 818 -4.82 4.33 -15.04
C GLY A 818 -5.89 5.28 -14.51
N ALA A 819 -5.57 6.57 -14.52
CA ALA A 819 -6.43 7.66 -14.08
C ALA A 819 -6.94 8.49 -15.25
N TRP A 820 -8.17 8.98 -15.11
CA TRP A 820 -8.85 9.76 -16.13
C TRP A 820 -9.44 11.03 -15.54
N VAL A 821 -9.47 12.08 -16.34
CA VAL A 821 -9.96 13.38 -15.90
C VAL A 821 -11.00 13.89 -16.88
N SER A 822 -12.08 14.43 -16.33
CA SER A 822 -13.06 15.24 -17.04
C SER A 822 -12.98 16.68 -16.52
N GLU A 823 -13.04 17.65 -17.40
CA GLU A 823 -13.10 19.08 -17.08
C GLU A 823 -14.49 19.68 -17.45
N ASN A 824 -15.49 18.83 -17.66
CA ASN A 824 -16.84 19.22 -18.09
C ASN A 824 -17.94 18.29 -17.57
N GLY A 825 -17.82 17.91 -16.30
CA GLY A 825 -18.86 17.14 -15.59
C GLY A 825 -19.07 15.72 -16.11
N GLY A 826 -18.05 15.11 -16.72
CA GLY A 826 -18.14 13.75 -17.27
C GLY A 826 -18.64 13.67 -18.71
N ALA A 827 -18.73 14.82 -19.41
CA ALA A 827 -19.12 14.85 -20.82
C ALA A 827 -17.98 14.39 -21.78
N THR A 828 -16.72 14.64 -21.40
CA THR A 828 -15.53 14.11 -22.11
C THR A 828 -14.45 13.75 -21.11
N TRP A 829 -13.55 12.83 -21.51
CA TRP A 829 -12.50 12.31 -20.67
C TRP A 829 -11.15 12.33 -21.37
N ALA A 830 -10.10 12.66 -20.62
CA ALA A 830 -8.72 12.61 -21.04
C ALA A 830 -7.92 11.66 -20.13
N ASN A 831 -6.99 10.88 -20.71
CA ASN A 831 -6.12 9.99 -19.94
C ASN A 831 -5.03 10.81 -19.23
N ALA A 832 -4.91 10.68 -17.92
CA ALA A 832 -3.94 11.39 -17.09
C ALA A 832 -2.86 10.44 -16.49
N SER A 833 -2.67 9.28 -17.06
CA SER A 833 -1.84 8.18 -16.51
C SER A 833 -0.35 8.27 -16.89
N THR A 834 0.16 9.44 -17.29
CA THR A 834 1.59 9.55 -17.68
C THR A 834 2.51 9.06 -16.56
N GLY A 835 3.30 8.02 -16.85
CA GLY A 835 4.22 7.40 -15.91
C GLY A 835 3.69 6.16 -15.19
N PHE A 836 2.37 5.90 -15.23
CA PHE A 836 1.72 4.71 -14.67
C PHE A 836 0.66 4.12 -15.63
N GLU A 837 0.88 4.29 -16.92
CA GLU A 837 -0.01 3.79 -17.97
C GLU A 837 -0.31 2.30 -17.77
N GLY A 838 -1.57 1.92 -17.91
CA GLY A 838 -2.03 0.55 -17.80
C GLY A 838 -2.15 -0.01 -16.38
N THR A 839 -1.66 0.72 -15.38
CA THR A 839 -1.71 0.26 -13.98
C THR A 839 -3.05 0.61 -13.34
N PRO A 840 -3.70 -0.33 -12.63
CA PRO A 840 -4.94 -0.04 -11.92
C PRO A 840 -4.76 1.04 -10.85
N VAL A 841 -5.75 1.93 -10.73
CA VAL A 841 -5.84 2.95 -9.68
C VAL A 841 -7.07 2.63 -8.86
N TYR A 842 -6.87 2.18 -7.63
CA TYR A 842 -7.96 1.73 -6.77
C TYR A 842 -8.52 2.85 -5.90
N GLU A 843 -7.69 3.84 -5.56
CA GLU A 843 -8.13 4.93 -4.71
C GLU A 843 -7.67 6.30 -5.24
N VAL A 844 -8.57 7.29 -5.11
CA VAL A 844 -8.36 8.68 -5.54
C VAL A 844 -8.85 9.60 -4.44
N LEU A 845 -7.95 10.31 -3.80
CA LEU A 845 -8.26 11.22 -2.71
C LEU A 845 -7.95 12.66 -3.06
N GLN A 846 -8.77 13.60 -2.57
CA GLN A 846 -8.47 15.02 -2.64
C GLN A 846 -8.32 15.63 -1.26
N SER A 847 -7.29 16.41 -1.07
CA SER A 847 -7.11 17.28 0.11
C SER A 847 -8.11 18.44 0.05
N TRP A 848 -9.37 18.15 0.39
CA TRP A 848 -10.51 19.02 0.13
C TRP A 848 -10.71 20.16 1.13
N ARG A 849 -10.19 20.06 2.36
CA ARG A 849 -10.30 21.11 3.36
C ARG A 849 -9.55 22.37 2.95
N SER A 850 -9.97 23.53 3.48
CA SER A 850 -9.39 24.82 3.14
C SER A 850 -8.13 25.15 3.96
N PHE A 851 -7.40 26.17 3.55
CA PHE A 851 -6.31 26.73 4.35
C PHE A 851 -6.77 27.25 5.72
N ASP A 852 -7.98 27.78 5.80
CA ASP A 852 -8.54 28.32 7.06
C ASP A 852 -8.84 27.19 8.08
N GLU A 853 -9.00 25.96 7.60
CA GLU A 853 -9.15 24.77 8.42
C GLU A 853 -7.79 24.16 8.82
N GLY A 854 -6.68 24.79 8.49
CA GLY A 854 -5.34 24.28 8.81
C GLY A 854 -4.72 23.37 7.73
N ASN A 855 -5.39 23.18 6.60
CA ASN A 855 -4.86 22.41 5.49
C ASN A 855 -3.78 23.21 4.74
N SER A 856 -2.57 22.70 4.66
CA SER A 856 -1.49 23.35 3.90
C SER A 856 -1.46 22.96 2.41
N ARG A 857 -2.32 22.02 2.00
CA ARG A 857 -2.36 21.42 0.66
C ARG A 857 -3.77 21.33 0.05
N PRO A 858 -4.62 22.36 0.19
CA PRO A 858 -6.00 22.30 -0.27
C PRO A 858 -6.09 22.13 -1.78
N GLY A 859 -6.78 21.08 -2.24
CA GLY A 859 -6.97 20.76 -3.65
C GLY A 859 -5.93 19.80 -4.23
N GLU A 860 -4.88 19.42 -3.49
CA GLU A 860 -3.96 18.39 -3.94
C GLU A 860 -4.69 17.06 -4.07
N ILE A 861 -4.45 16.32 -5.16
CA ILE A 861 -5.09 15.04 -5.45
C ILE A 861 -4.03 13.95 -5.40
N TYR A 862 -4.36 12.84 -4.75
CA TYR A 862 -3.52 11.67 -4.57
C TYR A 862 -4.15 10.46 -5.25
N LEU A 863 -3.32 9.59 -5.83
CA LEU A 863 -3.72 8.34 -6.45
C LEU A 863 -2.98 7.19 -5.81
N GLY A 864 -3.71 6.19 -5.32
CA GLY A 864 -3.19 4.89 -4.92
C GLY A 864 -3.19 3.93 -6.12
N THR A 865 -2.01 3.53 -6.61
CA THR A 865 -1.92 2.64 -7.75
C THR A 865 -1.53 1.23 -7.32
N PHE A 866 -2.07 0.24 -8.01
CA PHE A 866 -1.75 -1.15 -7.74
C PHE A 866 -0.59 -1.64 -8.62
N GLY A 867 0.60 -1.07 -8.37
CA GLY A 867 1.83 -1.45 -9.07
C GLY A 867 2.76 -0.30 -9.47
N ARG A 868 2.40 0.96 -9.16
CA ARG A 868 3.25 2.12 -9.48
C ARG A 868 3.34 3.11 -8.32
N GLY A 869 3.04 2.66 -7.09
CA GLY A 869 3.14 3.51 -5.91
C GLY A 869 2.05 4.57 -5.83
N ILE A 870 2.34 5.64 -5.11
CA ILE A 870 1.45 6.80 -4.93
C ILE A 870 1.86 7.92 -5.88
N TRP A 871 0.85 8.57 -6.47
CA TRP A 871 1.00 9.71 -7.37
C TRP A 871 0.20 10.89 -6.83
N ARG A 872 0.62 12.11 -7.17
CA ARG A 872 -0.10 13.32 -6.79
C ARG A 872 -0.10 14.36 -7.91
N THR A 873 -1.10 15.25 -7.88
CA THR A 873 -1.05 16.47 -8.67
C THR A 873 -1.35 17.70 -7.81
N THR A 874 -0.55 18.73 -7.98
CA THR A 874 -0.70 20.02 -7.30
C THR A 874 -1.42 21.05 -8.17
N GLN A 875 -1.91 20.67 -9.33
CA GLN A 875 -2.53 21.58 -10.30
C GLN A 875 -3.84 22.19 -9.80
N PHE A 876 -4.50 21.51 -8.87
CA PHE A 876 -5.74 21.95 -8.23
C PHE A 876 -5.51 22.56 -6.85
N LEU A 877 -4.27 22.80 -6.46
CA LEU A 877 -4.00 23.54 -5.23
C LEU A 877 -4.76 24.86 -5.26
N GLY A 878 -5.68 24.99 -4.31
CA GLY A 878 -6.47 26.20 -4.15
C GLY A 878 -5.53 27.37 -3.97
N THR A 879 -5.63 28.35 -4.87
CA THR A 879 -5.09 29.67 -4.56
C THR A 879 -5.81 30.16 -3.33
N ASN A 880 -5.11 30.89 -2.43
CA ASN A 880 -5.72 31.54 -1.25
C ASN A 880 -6.80 32.51 -1.66
N ASN A 881 -7.93 32.03 -2.17
CA ASN A 881 -9.11 32.82 -2.40
C ASN A 881 -9.92 32.86 -1.10
N HIS A 882 -9.57 33.77 -0.21
CA HIS A 882 -10.51 34.20 0.79
C HIS A 882 -11.80 34.62 0.05
N SER A 883 -12.85 33.81 0.14
CA SER A 883 -14.20 34.20 -0.27
C SER A 883 -14.65 35.36 0.64
N GLY A 884 -14.40 36.58 0.21
CA GLY A 884 -14.81 37.75 0.95
C GLY A 884 -14.03 39.03 0.68
N SER A 885 -13.20 39.10 -0.35
CA SER A 885 -12.56 40.36 -0.73
C SER A 885 -12.89 40.72 -2.18
N PRO A 886 -13.28 41.98 -2.45
CA PRO A 886 -13.53 42.41 -3.79
C PRO A 886 -12.23 42.43 -4.59
N SER A 887 -12.28 41.90 -5.77
CA SER A 887 -11.35 41.91 -6.90
C SER A 887 -10.20 42.90 -6.79
N GLY A 888 -9.02 42.35 -6.48
CA GLY A 888 -7.74 43.01 -6.67
C GLY A 888 -6.70 41.93 -6.91
N GLN A 889 -6.77 41.26 -8.05
CA GLN A 889 -5.80 40.23 -8.43
C GLN A 889 -4.42 40.85 -8.66
N PHE A 890 -3.39 40.24 -8.11
CA PHE A 890 -2.05 40.38 -8.66
C PHE A 890 -2.05 39.83 -10.08
N LYS A 891 -1.77 40.68 -11.05
CA LYS A 891 -1.77 40.28 -12.46
C LYS A 891 -0.60 39.42 -12.87
N THR A 892 0.43 39.28 -12.00
CA THR A 892 1.64 38.48 -12.29
C THR A 892 2.16 37.77 -11.04
N LYS A 893 2.64 36.52 -11.23
CA LYS A 893 3.31 35.76 -10.18
C LYS A 893 4.55 36.47 -9.66
N LEU A 894 4.78 36.46 -8.34
CA LEU A 894 6.04 36.86 -7.74
C LEU A 894 7.22 36.10 -8.38
N ARG A 895 8.28 36.81 -8.72
CA ARG A 895 9.50 36.21 -9.30
C ARG A 895 10.72 36.69 -8.53
N THR A 896 11.63 35.77 -8.24
CA THR A 896 12.94 36.09 -7.69
C THR A 896 14.02 35.86 -8.73
N TYR A 897 14.90 36.85 -8.96
CA TYR A 897 16.00 36.69 -9.89
C TYR A 897 17.21 37.57 -9.49
N PRO A 898 18.45 37.12 -9.70
CA PRO A 898 18.78 35.75 -10.07
C PRO A 898 18.34 34.73 -9.01
N ASN A 899 17.98 33.55 -9.46
CA ASN A 899 17.65 32.41 -8.58
C ASN A 899 18.14 31.12 -9.27
N PRO A 900 19.16 30.45 -8.77
CA PRO A 900 19.90 30.75 -7.54
C PRO A 900 20.72 32.06 -7.55
N THR A 901 21.04 32.56 -6.36
CA THR A 901 21.83 33.77 -6.18
C THR A 901 23.06 33.52 -5.29
N ARG A 902 24.12 34.29 -5.50
CA ARG A 902 25.30 34.32 -4.59
C ARG A 902 25.17 35.35 -3.50
N ASP A 903 24.66 36.55 -3.82
CA ASP A 903 24.57 37.65 -2.89
C ASP A 903 23.15 38.23 -2.84
N ASN A 904 22.72 38.95 -3.85
CA ASN A 904 21.44 39.61 -3.88
C ASN A 904 20.47 38.96 -4.85
N THR A 905 19.20 38.95 -4.51
CA THR A 905 18.12 38.60 -5.43
C THR A 905 17.06 39.70 -5.47
N THR A 906 16.41 39.87 -6.59
CA THR A 906 15.34 40.84 -6.76
C THR A 906 13.98 40.12 -6.73
N LEU A 907 13.04 40.57 -5.92
CA LEU A 907 11.65 40.20 -5.97
C LEU A 907 10.91 41.13 -6.94
N ALA A 908 10.42 40.61 -8.05
CA ALA A 908 9.59 41.34 -8.99
C ALA A 908 8.11 40.93 -8.82
N PHE A 909 7.24 41.93 -8.86
CA PHE A 909 5.80 41.78 -8.69
C PHE A 909 5.04 42.95 -9.37
N GLU A 910 3.72 42.79 -9.53
CA GLU A 910 2.86 43.87 -10.06
C GLU A 910 1.81 44.24 -9.01
N LEU A 911 1.77 45.50 -8.65
CA LEU A 911 0.75 46.04 -7.75
C LEU A 911 -0.46 46.55 -8.55
N ALA A 912 -1.63 46.12 -8.15
CA ALA A 912 -2.89 46.64 -8.73
C ALA A 912 -3.21 48.09 -8.31
N GLN A 913 -2.73 48.52 -7.14
CA GLN A 913 -2.87 49.84 -6.57
C GLN A 913 -1.64 50.22 -5.75
N SER A 914 -1.31 51.50 -5.77
CA SER A 914 -0.24 52.03 -4.93
C SER A 914 -0.52 51.84 -3.45
N GLY A 915 0.48 51.42 -2.69
CA GLY A 915 0.28 51.11 -1.28
C GLY A 915 1.54 50.68 -0.54
N LYS A 916 1.36 50.38 0.75
CA LYS A 916 2.42 49.87 1.62
C LYS A 916 2.63 48.40 1.27
N VAL A 917 3.87 48.03 1.04
CA VAL A 917 4.34 46.67 0.75
C VAL A 917 5.28 46.21 1.86
N GLU A 918 5.09 45.02 2.33
CA GLU A 918 6.01 44.32 3.26
C GLU A 918 6.54 43.07 2.61
N VAL A 919 7.84 42.90 2.64
CA VAL A 919 8.56 41.70 2.18
C VAL A 919 9.35 41.14 3.36
N GLN A 920 9.12 39.89 3.63
CA GLN A 920 9.79 39.13 4.70
C GLN A 920 10.46 37.90 4.09
N VAL A 921 11.69 37.60 4.51
CA VAL A 921 12.42 36.41 4.08
C VAL A 921 12.64 35.49 5.27
N TYR A 922 12.25 34.25 5.09
CA TYR A 922 12.36 33.20 6.10
C TYR A 922 13.33 32.09 5.64
N SER A 923 14.09 31.55 6.57
CA SER A 923 14.76 30.26 6.36
C SER A 923 13.74 29.14 6.24
N ILE A 924 14.13 27.98 5.75
CA ILE A 924 13.28 26.76 5.71
C ILE A 924 12.81 26.31 7.09
N THR A 925 13.46 26.74 8.17
CA THR A 925 13.05 26.47 9.57
C THR A 925 12.04 27.49 10.11
N GLY A 926 11.53 28.40 9.26
CA GLY A 926 10.56 29.41 9.66
C GLY A 926 11.15 30.64 10.38
N ARG A 927 12.47 30.74 10.50
CA ARG A 927 13.11 31.90 11.13
C ARG A 927 13.14 33.08 10.16
N LEU A 928 12.61 34.25 10.56
CA LEU A 928 12.76 35.50 9.83
C LEU A 928 14.24 35.90 9.78
N VAL A 929 14.75 36.12 8.57
CA VAL A 929 16.18 36.45 8.34
C VAL A 929 16.39 37.81 7.69
N TRP A 930 15.38 38.34 7.01
CA TRP A 930 15.39 39.66 6.39
C TRP A 930 13.99 40.21 6.23
N SER A 931 13.79 41.51 6.33
CA SER A 931 12.51 42.16 6.04
C SER A 931 12.66 43.58 5.54
N LYS A 932 11.71 44.00 4.72
CA LYS A 932 11.62 45.40 4.23
C LYS A 932 10.17 45.82 4.09
N ILE A 933 9.91 47.05 4.51
CA ILE A 933 8.64 47.74 4.29
C ILE A 933 8.90 48.94 3.37
N ALA A 934 8.08 49.08 2.34
CA ALA A 934 8.18 50.17 1.38
C ALA A 934 6.81 50.68 0.95
N GLN A 935 6.71 51.98 0.64
CA GLN A 935 5.53 52.56 -0.06
C GLN A 935 5.84 52.50 -1.56
N MET A 936 4.98 51.87 -2.35
CA MET A 936 5.23 51.63 -3.78
C MET A 936 4.02 52.05 -4.61
N SER A 937 4.28 52.46 -5.85
CA SER A 937 3.23 52.81 -6.81
C SER A 937 2.63 51.52 -7.44
N ASP A 938 1.49 51.68 -8.08
CA ASP A 938 0.89 50.61 -8.92
C ASP A 938 1.76 50.27 -10.12
N GLY A 939 1.47 49.14 -10.74
CA GLY A 939 2.23 48.61 -11.86
C GLY A 939 3.37 47.65 -11.43
N THR A 940 4.27 47.37 -12.36
CA THR A 940 5.43 46.47 -12.14
C THR A 940 6.43 47.14 -11.20
N GLN A 941 6.78 46.39 -10.13
CA GLN A 941 7.66 46.84 -9.06
C GLN A 941 8.73 45.79 -8.77
N GLU A 942 9.83 46.26 -8.19
CA GLU A 942 10.97 45.43 -7.82
C GLU A 942 11.51 45.79 -6.43
N ILE A 943 11.84 44.77 -5.64
CA ILE A 943 12.52 44.95 -4.36
C ILE A 943 13.76 44.09 -4.34
N SER A 944 14.93 44.72 -4.15
CA SER A 944 16.14 43.98 -3.93
C SER A 944 16.18 43.43 -2.50
N ILE A 945 16.48 42.15 -2.40
CA ILE A 945 16.67 41.39 -1.17
C ILE A 945 18.20 41.17 -1.04
N ASP A 946 18.78 41.74 -0.03
CA ASP A 946 20.18 41.52 0.30
C ASP A 946 20.34 40.17 0.99
N GLY A 947 21.00 39.23 0.32
CA GLY A 947 21.28 37.90 0.82
C GLY A 947 22.78 37.69 1.14
N SER A 948 23.61 38.75 1.15
CA SER A 948 25.05 38.64 1.35
C SER A 948 25.41 37.92 2.67
N ASP A 949 24.65 38.17 3.74
CA ASP A 949 24.85 37.60 5.06
C ASP A 949 24.09 36.29 5.30
N LEU A 950 23.31 35.83 4.30
CA LEU A 950 22.52 34.61 4.43
C LEU A 950 23.37 33.37 4.16
N PRO A 951 23.32 32.33 5.02
CA PRO A 951 23.94 31.04 4.74
C PRO A 951 23.42 30.40 3.44
N THR A 952 24.24 29.55 2.83
CA THR A 952 23.77 28.71 1.71
C THR A 952 22.53 27.92 2.09
N GLY A 953 21.51 27.99 1.26
CA GLY A 953 20.22 27.31 1.54
C GLY A 953 19.05 27.85 0.74
N THR A 954 17.88 27.29 0.97
CA THR A 954 16.61 27.73 0.40
C THR A 954 15.92 28.71 1.34
N TYR A 955 15.35 29.77 0.77
CA TYR A 955 14.65 30.82 1.50
C TYR A 955 13.27 31.04 0.91
N ILE A 956 12.31 31.32 1.79
CA ILE A 956 10.94 31.64 1.44
C ILE A 956 10.76 33.15 1.58
N VAL A 957 10.31 33.80 0.52
CA VAL A 957 9.98 35.23 0.50
C VAL A 957 8.47 35.35 0.67
N LYS A 958 8.00 35.93 1.74
CA LYS A 958 6.62 36.31 1.95
C LYS A 958 6.43 37.78 1.57
N PHE A 959 5.50 38.03 0.70
CA PHE A 959 5.11 39.38 0.25
C PHE A 959 3.70 39.69 0.76
N SER A 960 3.49 40.90 1.23
CA SER A 960 2.17 41.38 1.61
C SER A 960 1.96 42.83 1.24
N SER A 961 0.74 43.14 0.79
CA SER A 961 0.28 44.52 0.50
C SER A 961 -1.21 44.64 0.84
N GLY A 962 -1.53 45.43 1.85
CA GLY A 962 -2.87 45.50 2.40
C GLY A 962 -3.31 44.17 3.01
N LYS A 963 -4.41 43.61 2.49
CA LYS A 963 -4.90 42.28 2.89
C LYS A 963 -4.38 41.15 1.99
N GLN A 964 -3.55 41.45 1.01
CA GLN A 964 -3.03 40.48 0.05
C GLN A 964 -1.66 39.97 0.49
N SER A 965 -1.40 38.69 0.39
CA SER A 965 -0.09 38.08 0.59
C SER A 965 0.17 36.99 -0.44
N ASP A 966 1.44 36.86 -0.83
CA ASP A 966 1.90 35.82 -1.74
C ASP A 966 3.32 35.40 -1.36
N THR A 967 3.80 34.29 -1.89
CA THR A 967 5.11 33.75 -1.57
C THR A 967 5.93 33.44 -2.81
N ALA A 968 7.22 33.64 -2.70
CA ALA A 968 8.21 33.17 -3.67
C ALA A 968 9.34 32.46 -2.93
N LYS A 969 10.24 31.82 -3.66
CA LYS A 969 11.44 31.21 -3.07
C LYS A 969 12.68 31.55 -3.88
N PHE A 970 13.82 31.60 -3.19
CA PHE A 970 15.11 31.62 -3.86
C PHE A 970 16.13 30.71 -3.16
N ILE A 971 17.16 30.36 -3.90
CA ILE A 971 18.26 29.53 -3.42
C ILE A 971 19.50 30.43 -3.31
N LYS A 972 20.10 30.48 -2.13
CA LYS A 972 21.42 31.09 -1.86
C LYS A 972 22.48 30.03 -2.05
N MET A 973 23.49 30.32 -2.90
CA MET A 973 24.63 29.44 -3.18
C MET A 973 25.83 29.82 -2.34
#